data_df8857ff7f0990e198d65ffc3f2e6b19
#
_entry.id   df8857ff7f0990e198d65ffc3f2e6b19
#
_cell.length_a   1.000
_cell.length_b   1.000
_cell.length_c   1.000
_cell.angle_alpha   90.00
_cell.angle_beta   90.00
_cell.angle_gamma   90.00
#
_symmetry.space_group_name_H-M   'P 1'
#
loop_
_entity.id
_entity.type
_entity.pdbx_description
1 polymer ?
#
loop_
_entity_poly.entity_id
_entity_poly.type
_entity_poly.pdbx_seq_one_letter_code
_entity_poly.pdbx_strand_id
1 'polypeptide(L)'
;RFCNILLMVFPARKGSTYKVASTWVSNKRRKTRLKGPPKYNQRSNAKDIPSTSSSYQTNVPHERDNFTSMLSDNEVDTPDMEQQKKGRYELGKKKELGHWDRYNTEFLKLYAQKLDFAPECCCFCEEVFPAGYIWCKSCGPITYYCYDCATKIHQNIPFHNLLEVKVDGTVEPFKVASVLSTSQHTLKCTTSYSRILTVISETGAHNQCLVHFCGCKDEFTSLLHLDLWPVTPIKPNTVVSINLMHLFVALQLESKISFASFCEGLSWKTGVIDLDLKRFLNRMWQTDSLDQFRNFRRQLINLKTVCSDYHGLEKCASCPTESGSVFYCFDANFGLVLKNSSSKSKRLATRSDNLFFLDEEVKTFMDGYDDSLKTKDCSNFQAGNNLRSKRKTNKLSVTGIFGMSCRHEFPKLFLNMRHGERLGYAVMILDQILKDVKDKDLSVHIIYDIACVLKAHLQKKKTYTKYKNFKFGIPVFHSYGHRGDCQVKNSIRRLDSFGLMDGELMERLWSYLRSFSKVTKEMTPAHRMDLLSDALMHFGSKKMGNIGKHLVFLHQKANETIKSCESEIQSLCSNLSVDVNEDVLKSWKREEDDAVSHKVEEKQRDSGWKELYYLKLKDYYKESALVLISEKVNDAVLHQRKANRLQGSLTSFEKKHSIVKRWSTADADFRSEHAKYLSDKCNETVSTLYSRCSERLMLLALKKRYADGSSIAERLSKQINKVCKEIKNLLASYNSMNHEMSSGFKNVEYIEALNVKSSMYNAVNFVFQRQSSNVPTIVIKSLVQFYVRKQRAMEEVLIIRQEMEDTICYWKQQL
;
A
#
# COMPACT_ATOMS: atom_id res chain seq x y z
N ARG A 1 -11.43 13.33 -50.47
CA ARG A 1 -10.97 14.08 -49.27
C ARG A 1 -11.04 13.21 -48.01
N PHE A 2 -12.19 12.62 -47.70
CA PHE A 2 -12.41 11.83 -46.47
C PHE A 2 -11.42 10.68 -46.30
N CYS A 3 -11.16 9.88 -47.31
CA CYS A 3 -10.24 8.75 -47.25
C CYS A 3 -8.77 9.17 -47.01
N ASN A 4 -8.31 10.26 -47.58
CA ASN A 4 -6.95 10.75 -47.43
C ASN A 4 -6.68 11.33 -46.02
N ILE A 5 -7.65 11.98 -45.42
CA ILE A 5 -7.56 12.51 -44.04
C ILE A 5 -7.63 11.39 -42.99
N LEU A 6 -8.45 10.36 -43.21
CA LEU A 6 -8.52 9.18 -42.33
C LEU A 6 -7.22 8.35 -42.36
N LEU A 7 -6.56 8.25 -43.53
CA LEU A 7 -5.28 7.56 -43.66
C LEU A 7 -4.12 8.29 -42.96
N MET A 8 -4.22 9.63 -42.81
CA MET A 8 -3.24 10.39 -42.01
C MET A 8 -3.49 10.31 -40.50
N VAL A 9 -4.74 10.07 -40.09
CA VAL A 9 -5.09 9.88 -38.66
C VAL A 9 -4.76 8.45 -38.18
N PHE A 10 -4.81 7.45 -39.10
CA PHE A 10 -4.47 6.06 -38.82
C PHE A 10 -3.62 5.46 -39.95
N PRO A 11 -2.28 5.65 -39.95
CA PRO A 11 -1.44 5.08 -41.00
C PRO A 11 -1.50 3.54 -41.02
N ALA A 12 -1.95 2.99 -42.12
CA ALA A 12 -1.92 1.55 -42.34
C ALA A 12 -0.46 1.05 -42.37
N ARG A 13 -0.10 0.11 -41.50
CA ARG A 13 1.21 -0.55 -41.48
C ARG A 13 1.43 -1.28 -42.77
N LYS A 14 2.38 -0.85 -43.59
CA LYS A 14 3.01 -1.73 -44.63
C LYS A 14 3.80 -2.83 -43.90
N GLY A 15 3.44 -4.08 -44.23
CA GLY A 15 3.82 -5.25 -43.47
C GLY A 15 5.32 -5.46 -43.29
N SER A 16 5.76 -5.67 -42.09
CA SER A 16 6.94 -6.45 -41.77
C SER A 16 6.49 -7.86 -41.41
N THR A 17 6.89 -8.81 -42.23
CA THR A 17 6.68 -10.25 -41.95
C THR A 17 7.52 -10.67 -40.77
N TYR A 18 6.90 -10.78 -39.59
CA TYR A 18 7.49 -11.53 -38.50
C TYR A 18 7.18 -13.02 -38.67
N LYS A 19 8.21 -13.84 -38.89
CA LYS A 19 8.12 -15.28 -38.73
C LYS A 19 7.90 -15.60 -37.24
N VAL A 20 6.68 -15.98 -36.90
CA VAL A 20 6.37 -16.55 -35.60
C VAL A 20 6.79 -18.03 -35.66
N ALA A 21 7.83 -18.37 -34.92
CA ALA A 21 8.16 -19.77 -34.67
C ALA A 21 7.13 -20.34 -33.70
N SER A 22 6.23 -21.17 -34.23
CA SER A 22 5.24 -21.91 -33.44
C SER A 22 5.90 -23.16 -32.84
N THR A 23 6.22 -23.15 -31.56
CA THR A 23 6.48 -24.39 -30.80
C THR A 23 5.16 -24.90 -30.25
N TRP A 24 4.69 -25.99 -30.86
CA TRP A 24 3.55 -26.75 -30.38
C TRP A 24 3.92 -27.51 -29.10
N VAL A 25 3.24 -27.23 -27.98
CA VAL A 25 3.17 -28.14 -26.84
C VAL A 25 1.74 -28.60 -26.71
N SER A 26 1.56 -29.89 -26.96
CA SER A 26 0.28 -30.61 -26.80
C SER A 26 -0.14 -30.66 -25.33
N ASN A 27 -1.31 -30.14 -24.97
CA ASN A 27 -1.95 -30.49 -23.71
C ASN A 27 -3.41 -30.86 -23.91
N LYS A 28 -3.73 -32.03 -23.36
CA LYS A 28 -4.98 -32.75 -23.42
C LYS A 28 -6.20 -31.91 -23.01
N ARG A 29 -7.20 -31.87 -23.89
CA ARG A 29 -8.53 -31.29 -23.67
C ARG A 29 -9.31 -32.08 -22.61
N ARG A 30 -9.79 -31.41 -21.57
CA ARG A 30 -10.99 -31.78 -20.82
C ARG A 30 -12.16 -30.91 -21.30
N LYS A 31 -13.19 -31.58 -21.85
CA LYS A 31 -14.43 -30.94 -22.27
C LYS A 31 -15.25 -30.48 -21.06
N THR A 32 -15.52 -29.18 -20.95
CA THR A 32 -16.59 -28.65 -20.12
C THR A 32 -17.61 -27.95 -21.01
N ARG A 33 -18.86 -28.36 -20.84
CA ARG A 33 -20.06 -27.86 -21.57
C ARG A 33 -20.28 -26.37 -21.21
N LEU A 34 -20.31 -25.52 -22.21
CA LEU A 34 -20.75 -24.12 -22.13
C LEU A 34 -22.30 -24.07 -22.09
N LYS A 35 -22.83 -23.41 -21.06
CA LYS A 35 -24.25 -23.00 -21.03
C LYS A 35 -24.40 -21.67 -21.77
N GLY A 36 -25.33 -21.57 -22.67
CA GLY A 36 -25.62 -20.37 -23.46
C GLY A 36 -26.21 -19.20 -22.65
N PRO A 37 -26.24 -17.99 -23.24
CA PRO A 37 -26.65 -16.79 -22.55
C PRO A 37 -28.17 -16.71 -22.31
N PRO A 38 -28.65 -16.02 -21.29
CA PRO A 38 -30.05 -15.88 -20.98
C PRO A 38 -30.76 -14.90 -21.93
N LYS A 39 -31.97 -15.30 -22.36
CA LYS A 39 -32.84 -14.47 -23.22
C LYS A 39 -33.49 -13.34 -22.43
N TYR A 40 -33.38 -12.13 -22.96
CA TYR A 40 -34.07 -10.94 -22.46
C TYR A 40 -35.54 -10.91 -22.95
N ASN A 41 -36.47 -10.75 -22.02
CA ASN A 41 -37.86 -10.42 -22.32
C ASN A 41 -38.08 -8.93 -22.26
N GLN A 42 -38.52 -8.34 -23.36
CA GLN A 42 -39.03 -6.96 -23.45
C GLN A 42 -40.42 -6.88 -22.80
N ARG A 43 -40.65 -5.94 -21.91
CA ARG A 43 -41.96 -5.34 -21.63
C ARG A 43 -41.84 -3.84 -21.49
N SER A 44 -42.55 -3.19 -22.40
CA SER A 44 -42.82 -1.77 -22.50
C SER A 44 -43.72 -1.29 -21.36
N ASN A 45 -43.46 -0.09 -20.80
CA ASN A 45 -44.52 0.85 -20.43
C ASN A 45 -43.90 2.25 -20.22
N ALA A 46 -44.39 3.18 -21.06
CA ALA A 46 -44.13 4.62 -20.95
C ALA A 46 -45.10 5.23 -19.94
N LYS A 47 -44.68 6.17 -19.12
CA LYS A 47 -45.47 7.27 -18.57
C LYS A 47 -44.65 8.48 -18.19
N ASP A 48 -45.19 9.62 -18.46
CA ASP A 48 -44.81 11.02 -18.52
C ASP A 48 -44.03 11.61 -17.30
N ILE A 49 -43.22 12.61 -17.62
CA ILE A 49 -42.41 13.39 -16.68
C ILE A 49 -42.70 14.89 -16.86
N PRO A 50 -42.89 15.66 -15.79
CA PRO A 50 -42.85 17.14 -15.87
C PRO A 50 -41.43 17.65 -15.65
N SER A 51 -41.07 18.68 -16.39
CA SER A 51 -39.83 19.42 -16.37
C SER A 51 -39.75 20.41 -15.19
N THR A 52 -38.64 20.41 -14.44
CA THR A 52 -38.21 21.57 -13.66
C THR A 52 -36.70 21.75 -13.76
N SER A 53 -36.31 22.94 -14.10
CA SER A 53 -34.95 23.47 -14.21
C SER A 53 -34.32 23.68 -12.83
N SER A 54 -33.06 23.26 -12.61
CA SER A 54 -32.20 23.84 -11.59
C SER A 54 -30.70 23.67 -11.90
N SER A 55 -30.02 24.75 -11.70
CA SER A 55 -28.64 25.17 -11.80
C SER A 55 -27.54 24.08 -11.60
N TYR A 56 -26.57 24.13 -12.50
CA TYR A 56 -25.33 23.32 -12.48
C TYR A 56 -24.39 23.77 -11.36
N GLN A 57 -24.10 22.86 -10.42
CA GLN A 57 -22.86 22.87 -9.65
C GLN A 57 -22.04 21.66 -10.07
N THR A 58 -20.86 21.93 -10.61
CA THR A 58 -19.88 20.92 -11.02
C THR A 58 -19.24 20.28 -9.80
N ASN A 59 -19.71 19.12 -9.41
CA ASN A 59 -19.02 18.23 -8.46
C ASN A 59 -18.21 17.19 -9.24
N VAL A 60 -16.91 17.38 -9.28
CA VAL A 60 -15.94 16.35 -9.69
C VAL A 60 -15.94 15.24 -8.62
N PRO A 61 -16.16 13.97 -8.95
CA PRO A 61 -16.04 12.90 -7.97
C PRO A 61 -14.57 12.66 -7.63
N HIS A 62 -14.14 13.10 -6.45
CA HIS A 62 -12.92 12.57 -5.84
C HIS A 62 -13.15 11.11 -5.50
N GLU A 63 -12.30 10.23 -6.02
CA GLU A 63 -12.11 8.90 -5.45
C GLU A 63 -11.70 9.07 -3.98
N ARG A 64 -12.68 8.96 -3.10
CA ARG A 64 -12.43 8.86 -1.66
C ARG A 64 -11.77 7.52 -1.40
N ASP A 65 -10.60 7.55 -0.79
CA ASP A 65 -9.98 6.39 -0.17
C ASP A 65 -10.97 5.77 0.84
N ASN A 66 -11.73 4.78 0.40
CA ASN A 66 -12.72 4.03 1.19
C ASN A 66 -12.10 3.16 2.29
N PHE A 67 -10.82 3.38 2.64
CA PHE A 67 -10.13 2.55 3.63
C PHE A 67 -10.41 2.96 5.08
N THR A 68 -10.66 4.25 5.32
CA THR A 68 -10.96 4.73 6.68
C THR A 68 -12.39 4.44 7.12
N SER A 69 -13.32 4.22 6.18
CA SER A 69 -14.73 3.94 6.51
C SER A 69 -14.99 2.49 6.93
N MET A 70 -14.04 1.55 6.70
CA MET A 70 -14.21 0.15 7.14
C MET A 70 -13.78 -0.13 8.58
N LEU A 71 -13.15 0.83 9.25
CA LEU A 71 -12.75 0.73 10.66
C LEU A 71 -13.54 1.66 11.59
N SER A 72 -14.44 2.47 11.06
CA SER A 72 -15.45 3.12 11.88
C SER A 72 -16.50 2.06 12.22
N ASP A 73 -16.54 1.71 13.50
CA ASP A 73 -17.58 0.87 14.07
C ASP A 73 -18.97 1.32 13.61
N ASN A 74 -19.68 0.38 13.03
CA ASN A 74 -21.13 0.26 13.04
C ASN A 74 -21.94 1.57 13.04
N GLU A 75 -21.96 2.29 11.96
CA GLU A 75 -23.27 2.58 11.43
C GLU A 75 -23.66 1.34 10.62
N VAL A 76 -24.61 0.61 11.12
CA VAL A 76 -25.38 -0.38 10.36
C VAL A 76 -26.14 0.45 9.33
N ASP A 77 -25.49 0.78 8.21
CA ASP A 77 -26.22 1.06 6.98
C ASP A 77 -27.06 -0.21 6.79
N THR A 78 -28.34 -0.10 7.03
CA THR A 78 -29.26 -1.20 6.77
C THR A 78 -29.04 -1.63 5.32
N PRO A 79 -29.12 -2.91 4.99
CA PRO A 79 -28.94 -3.41 3.61
C PRO A 79 -29.75 -2.63 2.57
N ASP A 80 -30.85 -2.01 2.97
CA ASP A 80 -31.74 -1.17 2.16
C ASP A 80 -31.12 0.17 1.73
N MET A 81 -30.30 0.81 2.57
CA MET A 81 -29.64 2.08 2.20
C MET A 81 -28.49 1.90 1.19
N GLU A 82 -27.72 0.83 1.29
CA GLU A 82 -26.67 0.49 0.29
C GLU A 82 -27.30 0.07 -1.05
N GLN A 83 -28.40 -0.67 -1.01
CA GLN A 83 -29.16 -1.02 -2.23
C GLN A 83 -29.80 0.20 -2.87
N GLN A 84 -30.34 1.14 -2.10
CA GLN A 84 -30.90 2.40 -2.64
C GLN A 84 -29.81 3.31 -3.23
N LYS A 85 -28.61 3.42 -2.62
CA LYS A 85 -27.47 4.17 -3.17
C LYS A 85 -26.97 3.54 -4.49
N LYS A 86 -26.86 2.20 -4.54
CA LYS A 86 -26.52 1.47 -5.78
C LYS A 86 -27.57 1.64 -6.87
N GLY A 87 -28.85 1.55 -6.52
CA GLY A 87 -29.95 1.74 -7.46
C GLY A 87 -29.97 3.15 -8.08
N ARG A 88 -29.74 4.20 -7.28
CA ARG A 88 -29.62 5.59 -7.80
C ARG A 88 -28.44 5.77 -8.72
N TYR A 89 -27.28 5.18 -8.40
CA TYR A 89 -26.10 5.24 -9.26
C TYR A 89 -26.33 4.53 -10.59
N GLU A 90 -26.90 3.34 -10.57
CA GLU A 90 -27.21 2.56 -11.78
C GLU A 90 -28.26 3.26 -12.66
N LEU A 91 -29.26 3.89 -12.04
CA LEU A 91 -30.27 4.67 -12.76
C LEU A 91 -29.64 5.91 -13.42
N GLY A 92 -28.80 6.65 -12.70
CA GLY A 92 -28.03 7.79 -13.23
C GLY A 92 -27.14 7.36 -14.39
N LYS A 93 -26.37 6.28 -14.22
CA LYS A 93 -25.49 5.74 -15.26
C LYS A 93 -26.29 5.30 -16.52
N LYS A 94 -27.44 4.67 -16.33
CA LYS A 94 -28.33 4.26 -17.44
C LYS A 94 -28.88 5.48 -18.20
N LYS A 95 -29.23 6.55 -17.48
CA LYS A 95 -29.68 7.82 -18.08
C LYS A 95 -28.58 8.45 -18.93
N GLU A 96 -27.36 8.55 -18.39
CA GLU A 96 -26.19 9.08 -19.12
C GLU A 96 -25.86 8.24 -20.36
N LEU A 97 -25.88 6.92 -20.26
CA LEU A 97 -25.67 6.03 -21.41
C LEU A 97 -26.75 6.27 -22.50
N GLY A 98 -28.02 6.48 -22.12
CA GLY A 98 -29.09 6.80 -23.07
C GLY A 98 -28.87 8.16 -23.76
N HIS A 99 -28.24 9.14 -23.10
CA HIS A 99 -27.84 10.39 -23.76
C HIS A 99 -26.73 10.17 -24.80
N TRP A 100 -25.72 9.33 -24.49
CA TRP A 100 -24.68 8.96 -25.44
C TRP A 100 -25.21 8.20 -26.64
N ASP A 101 -26.17 7.29 -26.47
CA ASP A 101 -26.77 6.50 -27.55
C ASP A 101 -27.45 7.41 -28.60
N ARG A 102 -27.98 8.57 -28.19
CA ARG A 102 -28.56 9.57 -29.11
C ARG A 102 -27.54 10.08 -30.11
N TYR A 103 -26.28 10.26 -29.71
CA TYR A 103 -25.22 10.83 -30.54
C TYR A 103 -24.36 9.78 -31.25
N ASN A 104 -24.32 8.54 -30.76
CA ASN A 104 -23.45 7.49 -31.30
C ASN A 104 -23.62 7.25 -32.81
N THR A 105 -24.84 7.36 -33.32
CA THR A 105 -25.14 7.19 -34.77
C THR A 105 -24.75 8.41 -35.60
N GLU A 106 -24.59 9.57 -34.98
CA GLU A 106 -24.33 10.84 -35.64
C GLU A 106 -22.89 11.32 -35.57
N PHE A 107 -22.09 10.78 -34.62
CA PHE A 107 -20.71 11.23 -34.39
C PHE A 107 -19.87 11.29 -35.67
N LEU A 108 -19.90 10.21 -36.44
CA LEU A 108 -19.09 10.11 -37.65
C LEU A 108 -19.55 11.12 -38.70
N LYS A 109 -20.87 11.28 -38.86
CA LYS A 109 -21.46 12.25 -39.78
C LYS A 109 -21.10 13.71 -39.42
N LEU A 110 -21.26 14.07 -38.14
CA LEU A 110 -20.89 15.42 -37.65
C LEU A 110 -19.41 15.69 -37.81
N TYR A 111 -18.56 14.66 -37.52
CA TYR A 111 -17.13 14.80 -37.71
C TYR A 111 -16.71 14.89 -39.17
N ALA A 112 -17.40 14.17 -40.07
CA ALA A 112 -17.17 14.25 -41.49
C ALA A 112 -17.55 15.65 -42.04
N GLN A 113 -18.68 16.22 -41.62
CA GLN A 113 -19.10 17.59 -41.99
C GLN A 113 -18.04 18.64 -41.61
N LYS A 114 -17.40 18.49 -40.43
CA LYS A 114 -16.29 19.35 -40.02
C LYS A 114 -15.09 19.25 -40.95
N LEU A 115 -14.78 18.04 -41.44
CA LEU A 115 -13.65 17.80 -42.35
C LEU A 115 -13.92 18.29 -43.79
N ASP A 116 -15.18 18.31 -44.19
CA ASP A 116 -15.61 18.82 -45.50
C ASP A 116 -15.71 20.35 -45.57
N PHE A 117 -15.55 21.01 -44.42
CA PHE A 117 -15.55 22.47 -44.38
C PHE A 117 -14.40 23.06 -45.19
N ALA A 118 -14.68 23.82 -46.21
CA ALA A 118 -13.72 24.54 -47.02
C ALA A 118 -13.74 26.04 -46.62
N PRO A 119 -12.68 26.55 -46.01
CA PRO A 119 -12.61 27.97 -45.67
C PRO A 119 -12.49 28.79 -46.92
N GLU A 120 -13.11 29.96 -46.95
CA GLU A 120 -13.11 30.88 -48.10
C GLU A 120 -11.91 31.82 -48.08
N CYS A 121 -11.44 32.24 -46.90
CA CYS A 121 -10.38 33.22 -46.74
C CYS A 121 -9.43 32.89 -45.58
N CYS A 122 -8.29 33.54 -45.59
CA CYS A 122 -7.27 33.48 -44.55
C CYS A 122 -7.79 34.16 -43.27
N CYS A 123 -7.68 33.47 -42.14
CA CYS A 123 -8.11 33.99 -40.85
C CYS A 123 -7.22 35.12 -40.29
N PHE A 124 -6.13 35.49 -40.97
CA PHE A 124 -5.22 36.55 -40.55
C PHE A 124 -5.24 37.80 -41.48
N CYS A 125 -5.19 37.61 -42.79
CA CYS A 125 -5.23 38.73 -43.74
C CYS A 125 -6.56 38.87 -44.48
N GLU A 126 -7.52 37.97 -44.24
CA GLU A 126 -8.87 37.95 -44.85
C GLU A 126 -8.86 37.78 -46.39
N GLU A 127 -7.70 37.56 -47.01
CA GLU A 127 -7.60 37.29 -48.45
C GLU A 127 -8.18 35.90 -48.80
N VAL A 128 -8.87 35.86 -49.95
CA VAL A 128 -9.44 34.62 -50.51
C VAL A 128 -8.33 33.69 -50.97
N PHE A 129 -8.51 32.39 -50.75
CA PHE A 129 -7.50 31.39 -51.13
C PHE A 129 -7.49 31.12 -52.64
N PRO A 130 -6.42 31.46 -53.36
CA PRO A 130 -6.37 31.26 -54.82
C PRO A 130 -6.06 29.81 -55.21
N ALA A 131 -5.31 29.06 -54.44
CA ALA A 131 -4.77 27.76 -54.82
C ALA A 131 -4.65 26.70 -53.71
N GLY A 132 -5.42 26.87 -52.68
CA GLY A 132 -5.36 26.03 -51.46
C GLY A 132 -4.96 26.82 -50.24
N TYR A 133 -4.90 26.18 -49.07
CA TYR A 133 -4.66 26.85 -47.81
C TYR A 133 -3.82 26.01 -46.87
N ILE A 134 -3.28 26.65 -45.85
CA ILE A 134 -2.54 25.98 -44.78
C ILE A 134 -3.45 25.89 -43.54
N TRP A 135 -3.66 24.68 -43.06
CA TRP A 135 -4.39 24.39 -41.81
C TRP A 135 -3.46 24.15 -40.64
N CYS A 136 -3.54 24.96 -39.59
CA CYS A 136 -2.79 24.75 -38.36
C CYS A 136 -3.72 24.37 -37.20
N LYS A 137 -3.83 23.11 -36.92
CA LYS A 137 -4.61 22.59 -35.77
C LYS A 137 -4.06 23.02 -34.40
N SER A 138 -2.80 23.42 -34.35
CA SER A 138 -2.15 23.83 -33.09
C SER A 138 -2.47 25.27 -32.72
N CYS A 139 -2.72 26.15 -33.73
CA CYS A 139 -3.20 27.51 -33.48
C CYS A 139 -4.67 27.54 -33.04
N GLY A 140 -5.48 26.62 -33.55
CA GLY A 140 -6.88 26.49 -33.18
C GLY A 140 -7.62 25.49 -34.09
N PRO A 141 -8.85 25.12 -33.72
CA PRO A 141 -9.62 24.12 -34.45
C PRO A 141 -10.09 24.58 -35.81
N ILE A 142 -10.15 25.91 -36.07
CA ILE A 142 -10.67 26.55 -37.28
C ILE A 142 -9.70 27.66 -37.72
N THR A 143 -8.39 27.36 -37.77
CA THR A 143 -7.37 28.34 -38.19
C THR A 143 -6.77 27.93 -39.52
N TYR A 144 -7.09 28.71 -40.54
CA TYR A 144 -6.67 28.50 -41.93
C TYR A 144 -5.92 29.73 -42.40
N TYR A 145 -4.78 29.55 -43.03
CA TYR A 145 -3.87 30.60 -43.44
C TYR A 145 -3.57 30.52 -44.93
N CYS A 146 -3.33 31.67 -45.59
CA CYS A 146 -2.59 31.68 -46.88
C CYS A 146 -1.12 31.28 -46.61
N TYR A 147 -0.39 30.95 -47.70
CA TYR A 147 1.01 30.50 -47.57
C TYR A 147 1.93 31.54 -46.92
N ASP A 148 1.73 32.83 -47.24
CA ASP A 148 2.52 33.93 -46.69
C ASP A 148 2.25 34.13 -45.19
N CYS A 149 1.01 34.16 -44.78
CA CYS A 149 0.64 34.31 -43.37
C CYS A 149 1.06 33.11 -42.57
N ALA A 150 0.88 31.89 -43.09
CA ALA A 150 1.35 30.66 -42.43
C ALA A 150 2.86 30.74 -42.22
N THR A 151 3.62 31.13 -43.20
CA THR A 151 5.08 31.23 -43.10
C THR A 151 5.49 32.31 -42.11
N LYS A 152 4.94 33.52 -42.21
CA LYS A 152 5.27 34.62 -41.27
C LYS A 152 4.96 34.30 -39.81
N ILE A 153 3.81 33.72 -39.53
CA ILE A 153 3.37 33.40 -38.20
C ILE A 153 4.22 32.24 -37.61
N HIS A 154 4.42 31.17 -38.38
CA HIS A 154 5.05 29.95 -37.88
C HIS A 154 6.59 29.94 -37.98
N GLN A 155 7.18 30.98 -38.55
CA GLN A 155 8.64 31.17 -38.52
C GLN A 155 9.18 31.27 -37.08
N ASN A 156 8.38 31.85 -36.16
CA ASN A 156 8.69 32.01 -34.75
C ASN A 156 7.98 30.97 -33.83
N ILE A 157 7.15 30.10 -34.44
CA ILE A 157 6.41 29.06 -33.70
C ILE A 157 6.70 27.68 -34.34
N PRO A 158 7.91 27.14 -34.16
CA PRO A 158 8.45 26.03 -34.96
C PRO A 158 7.81 24.69 -34.72
N PHE A 159 7.00 24.52 -33.68
CA PHE A 159 6.51 23.19 -33.22
C PHE A 159 5.04 22.95 -33.56
N HIS A 160 4.43 23.81 -34.37
CA HIS A 160 3.08 23.61 -34.85
C HIS A 160 3.05 22.66 -36.05
N ASN A 161 2.05 21.78 -36.08
CA ASN A 161 1.79 20.91 -37.21
C ASN A 161 0.93 21.62 -38.25
N LEU A 162 1.56 21.99 -39.36
CA LEU A 162 0.91 22.63 -40.49
C LEU A 162 0.58 21.58 -41.55
N LEU A 163 -0.62 21.65 -42.09
CA LEU A 163 -1.12 20.82 -43.17
C LEU A 163 -1.47 21.72 -44.37
N GLU A 164 -0.89 21.45 -45.51
CA GLU A 164 -1.27 22.04 -46.77
C GLU A 164 -2.46 21.27 -47.34
N VAL A 165 -3.54 21.99 -47.62
CA VAL A 165 -4.75 21.48 -48.28
C VAL A 165 -4.79 22.08 -49.68
N LYS A 166 -4.52 21.27 -50.70
CA LYS A 166 -4.50 21.64 -52.09
C LYS A 166 -5.93 21.67 -52.69
N VAL A 167 -6.06 22.29 -53.85
CA VAL A 167 -7.35 22.43 -54.55
C VAL A 167 -7.97 21.06 -54.91
N ASP A 168 -7.16 20.09 -55.25
CA ASP A 168 -7.61 18.71 -55.52
C ASP A 168 -8.03 17.94 -54.26
N GLY A 169 -7.94 18.56 -53.08
CA GLY A 169 -8.26 17.97 -51.83
C GLY A 169 -7.16 17.09 -51.22
N THR A 170 -6.00 17.04 -51.84
CA THR A 170 -4.84 16.37 -51.18
C THR A 170 -4.36 17.15 -49.98
N VAL A 171 -3.95 16.43 -48.97
CA VAL A 171 -3.45 17.00 -47.68
C VAL A 171 -2.03 16.51 -47.48
N GLU A 172 -1.10 17.45 -47.37
CA GLU A 172 0.32 17.15 -47.18
C GLU A 172 0.88 17.94 -45.98
N PRO A 173 1.94 17.47 -45.30
CA PRO A 173 2.61 18.25 -44.29
C PRO A 173 3.29 19.49 -44.90
N PHE A 174 2.97 20.68 -44.43
CA PHE A 174 3.63 21.90 -44.78
C PHE A 174 4.74 22.24 -43.77
N LYS A 175 5.93 22.58 -44.27
CA LYS A 175 7.11 22.85 -43.43
C LYS A 175 7.54 24.31 -43.62
N VAL A 176 7.58 25.04 -42.52
CA VAL A 176 8.16 26.38 -42.46
C VAL A 176 9.61 26.26 -41.98
N ALA A 177 10.53 26.93 -42.60
CA ALA A 177 11.91 27.03 -42.14
C ALA A 177 11.92 27.84 -40.82
N SER A 178 12.05 27.14 -39.71
CA SER A 178 12.03 27.73 -38.38
C SER A 178 13.44 27.94 -37.87
N VAL A 179 13.71 29.10 -37.32
CA VAL A 179 15.01 29.48 -36.76
C VAL A 179 14.84 29.73 -35.24
N LEU A 180 15.56 28.98 -34.44
CA LEU A 180 15.58 29.16 -32.99
C LEU A 180 16.82 29.94 -32.57
N SER A 181 16.66 30.98 -31.80
CA SER A 181 17.75 31.78 -31.24
C SER A 181 17.47 32.20 -29.80
N THR A 182 18.48 32.15 -28.95
CA THR A 182 18.34 32.42 -27.50
C THR A 182 18.32 33.89 -27.15
N SER A 183 18.90 34.79 -28.01
CA SER A 183 18.96 36.20 -27.69
C SER A 183 19.38 37.03 -28.90
N GLN A 184 19.16 38.34 -28.85
CA GLN A 184 19.69 39.27 -29.82
C GLN A 184 21.23 39.29 -29.87
N HIS A 185 21.93 39.00 -28.77
CA HIS A 185 23.38 38.84 -28.74
C HIS A 185 23.86 37.74 -29.68
N THR A 186 23.19 36.62 -29.77
CA THR A 186 23.55 35.48 -30.63
C THR A 186 23.52 35.90 -32.09
N LEU A 187 22.60 36.76 -32.51
CA LEU A 187 22.50 37.27 -33.88
C LEU A 187 23.59 38.26 -34.25
N LYS A 188 24.17 38.95 -33.27
CA LYS A 188 25.23 39.97 -33.43
C LYS A 188 26.63 39.46 -33.07
N CYS A 189 26.74 38.24 -32.57
CA CYS A 189 28.02 37.68 -32.13
C CYS A 189 28.86 37.25 -33.32
N THR A 190 30.12 37.67 -33.35
CA THR A 190 31.10 37.37 -34.41
C THR A 190 31.48 35.88 -34.44
N THR A 191 31.27 35.17 -33.35
CA THR A 191 31.54 33.71 -33.23
C THR A 191 30.23 32.88 -33.31
N SER A 192 29.12 33.47 -33.80
CA SER A 192 27.87 32.73 -33.96
C SER A 192 27.95 31.71 -35.09
N TYR A 193 27.27 30.59 -34.89
CA TYR A 193 27.14 29.56 -35.92
C TYR A 193 25.77 28.90 -35.83
N SER A 194 25.41 28.13 -36.86
CA SER A 194 24.08 27.53 -36.92
C SER A 194 24.18 26.03 -37.16
N ARG A 195 23.29 25.26 -36.57
CA ARG A 195 23.18 23.81 -36.79
C ARG A 195 21.71 23.41 -36.89
N ILE A 196 21.44 22.42 -37.71
CA ILE A 196 20.13 21.76 -37.79
C ILE A 196 20.06 20.70 -36.68
N LEU A 197 19.06 20.80 -35.83
CA LEU A 197 18.77 19.82 -34.77
C LEU A 197 17.41 19.19 -35.00
N THR A 198 17.28 17.91 -34.61
CA THR A 198 15.98 17.26 -34.48
C THR A 198 15.40 17.61 -33.11
N VAL A 199 14.32 18.37 -33.11
CA VAL A 199 13.61 18.79 -31.89
C VAL A 199 12.35 17.93 -31.75
N ILE A 200 12.23 17.21 -30.61
CA ILE A 200 11.00 16.51 -30.23
C ILE A 200 10.17 17.47 -29.37
N SER A 201 9.06 17.96 -29.96
CA SER A 201 8.19 18.95 -29.33
C SER A 201 7.35 18.38 -28.19
N GLU A 202 6.60 19.24 -27.51
CA GLU A 202 5.64 18.85 -26.44
C GLU A 202 4.59 17.85 -26.91
N THR A 203 4.18 17.94 -28.16
CA THR A 203 3.23 17.00 -28.78
C THR A 203 3.83 15.64 -29.11
N GLY A 204 5.17 15.51 -29.04
CA GLY A 204 5.93 14.34 -29.51
C GLY A 204 6.24 14.38 -31.00
N ALA A 205 5.93 15.46 -31.70
CA ALA A 205 6.29 15.64 -33.12
C ALA A 205 7.78 15.94 -33.27
N HIS A 206 8.37 15.42 -34.37
CA HIS A 206 9.78 15.59 -34.69
C HIS A 206 9.94 16.72 -35.72
N ASN A 207 10.66 17.74 -35.33
CA ASN A 207 10.86 18.94 -36.15
C ASN A 207 12.37 19.12 -36.43
N GLN A 208 12.73 19.38 -37.70
CA GLN A 208 14.08 19.79 -38.06
C GLN A 208 14.16 21.33 -37.96
N CYS A 209 14.91 21.80 -36.97
CA CYS A 209 15.01 23.24 -36.68
C CYS A 209 16.44 23.72 -36.85
N LEU A 210 16.61 24.88 -37.52
CA LEU A 210 17.86 25.59 -37.50
C LEU A 210 18.05 26.32 -36.19
N VAL A 211 19.08 25.99 -35.42
CA VAL A 211 19.37 26.62 -34.14
C VAL A 211 20.63 27.48 -34.28
N HIS A 212 20.53 28.76 -33.93
CA HIS A 212 21.66 29.67 -33.86
C HIS A 212 22.32 29.59 -32.47
N PHE A 213 23.60 29.30 -32.45
CA PHE A 213 24.43 29.25 -31.26
C PHE A 213 25.42 30.41 -31.26
N CYS A 214 25.78 30.84 -30.07
CA CYS A 214 26.86 31.79 -29.83
C CYS A 214 28.08 31.04 -29.28
N GLY A 215 29.26 31.27 -29.88
CA GLY A 215 30.50 30.69 -29.36
C GLY A 215 30.94 31.15 -27.97
N CYS A 216 30.25 32.16 -27.41
CA CYS A 216 30.47 32.65 -26.05
C CYS A 216 29.90 31.73 -24.94
N LYS A 217 29.00 30.81 -25.28
CA LYS A 217 28.33 29.87 -24.35
C LYS A 217 28.35 28.47 -24.95
N ASP A 218 28.34 27.48 -24.09
CA ASP A 218 28.15 26.10 -24.52
C ASP A 218 26.75 25.86 -25.10
N GLU A 219 26.61 24.85 -25.97
CA GLU A 219 25.33 24.51 -26.61
C GLU A 219 24.30 24.07 -25.58
N PHE A 220 24.70 23.38 -24.49
CA PHE A 220 23.81 22.92 -23.45
C PHE A 220 23.09 24.09 -22.77
N THR A 221 23.85 25.14 -22.39
CA THR A 221 23.29 26.36 -21.78
C THR A 221 22.31 27.04 -22.73
N SER A 222 22.66 27.12 -24.00
CA SER A 222 21.78 27.73 -25.03
C SER A 222 20.48 26.95 -25.21
N LEU A 223 20.53 25.63 -25.21
CA LEU A 223 19.37 24.76 -25.34
C LEU A 223 18.46 24.84 -24.13
N LEU A 224 18.99 24.91 -22.90
CA LEU A 224 18.18 25.11 -21.70
C LEU A 224 17.40 26.44 -21.71
N HIS A 225 18.00 27.51 -22.28
CA HIS A 225 17.31 28.80 -22.44
C HIS A 225 16.15 28.71 -23.47
N LEU A 226 16.16 27.70 -24.34
CA LEU A 226 15.08 27.40 -25.29
C LEU A 226 14.08 26.36 -24.77
N ASP A 227 14.12 26.00 -23.49
CA ASP A 227 13.34 24.91 -22.88
C ASP A 227 13.52 23.55 -23.59
N LEU A 228 14.75 23.28 -24.06
CA LEU A 228 15.11 22.06 -24.75
C LEU A 228 16.17 21.27 -23.97
N TRP A 229 15.87 19.99 -23.74
CA TRP A 229 16.77 19.07 -23.06
C TRP A 229 17.58 18.23 -24.07
N PRO A 230 18.92 18.26 -24.03
CA PRO A 230 19.77 17.55 -24.99
C PRO A 230 19.82 16.04 -24.70
N VAL A 231 19.76 15.20 -25.73
CA VAL A 231 19.94 13.75 -25.61
C VAL A 231 21.39 13.36 -25.30
N THR A 232 22.33 14.20 -25.75
CA THR A 232 23.76 14.07 -25.43
C THR A 232 24.30 15.38 -24.89
N PRO A 233 25.23 15.38 -23.90
CA PRO A 233 25.67 16.62 -23.23
C PRO A 233 26.52 17.53 -24.15
N ILE A 234 27.25 16.97 -25.11
CA ILE A 234 28.15 17.70 -25.99
C ILE A 234 27.67 17.53 -27.43
N LYS A 235 27.51 18.64 -28.17
CA LYS A 235 27.05 18.72 -29.56
C LYS A 235 25.86 17.79 -29.89
N PRO A 236 24.71 17.98 -29.20
CA PRO A 236 23.52 17.15 -29.41
C PRO A 236 22.97 17.34 -30.82
N ASN A 237 22.61 16.24 -31.51
CA ASN A 237 21.85 16.28 -32.76
C ASN A 237 20.36 16.16 -32.56
N THR A 238 19.95 15.69 -31.37
CA THR A 238 18.54 15.52 -30.98
C THR A 238 18.34 16.15 -29.63
N VAL A 239 17.25 16.91 -29.49
CA VAL A 239 16.84 17.57 -28.27
C VAL A 239 15.35 17.32 -28.03
N VAL A 240 14.92 17.37 -26.79
CA VAL A 240 13.53 17.08 -26.38
C VAL A 240 12.99 18.28 -25.59
N SER A 241 11.74 18.66 -25.82
CA SER A 241 11.07 19.69 -25.01
C SER A 241 11.11 19.30 -23.53
N ILE A 242 11.49 20.23 -22.67
CA ILE A 242 11.49 20.06 -21.22
C ILE A 242 10.08 19.71 -20.71
N ASN A 243 9.04 20.31 -21.29
CA ASN A 243 7.65 20.01 -20.92
C ASN A 243 7.28 18.56 -21.25
N LEU A 244 7.72 18.01 -22.37
CA LEU A 244 7.53 16.60 -22.71
C LEU A 244 8.24 15.67 -21.71
N MET A 245 9.45 16.01 -21.29
CA MET A 245 10.20 15.27 -20.30
C MET A 245 9.50 15.32 -18.91
N HIS A 246 8.94 16.48 -18.53
CA HIS A 246 8.12 16.62 -17.32
C HIS A 246 6.87 15.74 -17.39
N LEU A 247 6.17 15.71 -18.53
CA LEU A 247 5.01 14.84 -18.74
C LEU A 247 5.38 13.36 -18.58
N PHE A 248 6.51 12.95 -19.18
CA PHE A 248 6.98 11.57 -19.01
C PHE A 248 7.24 11.21 -17.55
N VAL A 249 7.96 12.06 -16.81
CA VAL A 249 8.27 11.79 -15.39
C VAL A 249 7.00 11.75 -14.55
N ALA A 250 6.04 12.64 -14.80
CA ALA A 250 4.74 12.62 -14.12
C ALA A 250 3.98 11.32 -14.39
N LEU A 251 3.87 10.90 -15.65
CA LEU A 251 3.22 9.64 -16.03
C LEU A 251 3.96 8.42 -15.48
N GLN A 252 5.29 8.45 -15.43
CA GLN A 252 6.07 7.37 -14.83
C GLN A 252 5.78 7.23 -13.32
N LEU A 253 5.68 8.32 -12.59
CA LEU A 253 5.43 8.32 -11.16
C LEU A 253 3.96 7.97 -10.81
N GLU A 254 2.99 8.36 -11.66
CA GLU A 254 1.56 8.07 -11.44
C GLU A 254 1.13 6.73 -12.07
N SER A 255 1.50 6.48 -13.33
CA SER A 255 1.04 5.32 -14.11
C SER A 255 2.10 4.24 -14.29
N LYS A 256 3.35 4.47 -13.79
CA LYS A 256 4.49 3.53 -13.81
C LYS A 256 4.88 3.09 -15.24
N ILE A 257 4.63 3.96 -16.20
CA ILE A 257 4.96 3.72 -17.61
C ILE A 257 6.48 3.63 -17.81
N SER A 258 6.95 2.71 -18.66
CA SER A 258 8.35 2.68 -19.07
C SER A 258 8.62 3.79 -20.09
N PHE A 259 9.89 4.24 -20.18
CA PHE A 259 10.27 5.22 -21.21
C PHE A 259 10.01 4.70 -22.62
N ALA A 260 10.27 3.41 -22.85
CA ALA A 260 9.99 2.76 -24.14
C ALA A 260 8.49 2.82 -24.49
N SER A 261 7.60 2.45 -23.55
CA SER A 261 6.15 2.50 -23.79
C SER A 261 5.62 3.92 -23.97
N PHE A 262 6.24 4.89 -23.28
CA PHE A 262 5.92 6.30 -23.50
C PHE A 262 6.26 6.74 -24.93
N CYS A 263 7.46 6.43 -25.40
CA CYS A 263 7.89 6.75 -26.78
C CYS A 263 7.03 6.05 -27.84
N GLU A 264 6.66 4.78 -27.61
CA GLU A 264 5.70 4.08 -28.46
C GLU A 264 4.33 4.79 -28.50
N GLY A 265 3.82 5.19 -27.35
CA GLY A 265 2.57 5.95 -27.25
C GLY A 265 2.62 7.29 -28.03
N LEU A 266 3.76 8.00 -27.96
CA LEU A 266 3.97 9.22 -28.74
C LEU A 266 4.01 8.92 -30.25
N SER A 267 4.68 7.84 -30.67
CA SER A 267 4.70 7.43 -32.09
C SER A 267 3.30 7.11 -32.62
N TRP A 268 2.47 6.46 -31.83
CA TRP A 268 1.07 6.22 -32.18
C TRP A 268 0.27 7.51 -32.30
N LYS A 269 0.47 8.45 -31.38
CA LYS A 269 -0.24 9.74 -31.36
C LYS A 269 0.14 10.62 -32.57
N THR A 270 1.42 10.66 -32.91
CA THR A 270 1.94 11.56 -33.96
C THR A 270 1.90 10.95 -35.35
N GLY A 271 1.70 9.65 -35.47
CA GLY A 271 1.80 8.92 -36.75
C GLY A 271 3.20 8.89 -37.35
N VAL A 272 4.19 9.46 -36.68
CA VAL A 272 5.59 9.50 -37.13
C VAL A 272 6.26 8.17 -36.78
N ILE A 273 6.41 7.32 -37.81
CA ILE A 273 7.04 6.00 -37.68
C ILE A 273 8.57 6.06 -37.91
N ASP A 274 9.10 7.21 -38.33
CA ASP A 274 10.41 7.37 -38.92
C ASP A 274 11.58 7.57 -37.95
N LEU A 275 11.35 7.74 -36.66
CA LEU A 275 12.45 7.72 -35.73
C LEU A 275 12.80 6.26 -35.41
N ASP A 276 14.06 5.91 -35.61
CA ASP A 276 14.59 4.67 -35.02
C ASP A 276 14.50 4.78 -33.49
N LEU A 277 13.28 4.56 -32.97
CA LEU A 277 12.95 4.62 -31.56
C LEU A 277 13.95 3.85 -30.71
N LYS A 278 14.42 2.70 -31.22
CA LYS A 278 15.41 1.89 -30.54
C LYS A 278 16.76 2.63 -30.44
N ARG A 279 17.16 3.33 -31.49
CA ARG A 279 18.40 4.12 -31.51
C ARG A 279 18.30 5.32 -30.56
N PHE A 280 17.16 5.99 -30.56
CA PHE A 280 16.87 7.10 -29.62
C PHE A 280 16.91 6.64 -28.16
N LEU A 281 16.22 5.55 -27.83
CA LEU A 281 16.20 4.96 -26.49
C LEU A 281 17.60 4.54 -26.03
N ASN A 282 18.34 3.85 -26.89
CA ASN A 282 19.69 3.43 -26.57
C ASN A 282 20.58 4.65 -26.28
N ARG A 283 20.44 5.72 -27.06
CA ARG A 283 21.22 6.94 -26.86
C ARG A 283 20.89 7.61 -25.52
N MET A 284 19.60 7.77 -25.18
CA MET A 284 19.16 8.33 -23.89
C MET A 284 19.69 7.53 -22.70
N TRP A 285 19.79 6.19 -22.82
CA TRP A 285 20.34 5.34 -21.77
C TRP A 285 21.86 5.36 -21.71
N GLN A 286 22.57 5.32 -22.86
CA GLN A 286 24.03 5.35 -22.90
C GLN A 286 24.61 6.65 -22.32
N THR A 287 23.89 7.75 -22.46
CA THR A 287 24.33 9.07 -21.96
C THR A 287 23.74 9.41 -20.59
N ASP A 288 22.96 8.53 -19.98
CA ASP A 288 22.21 8.78 -18.76
C ASP A 288 21.30 10.04 -18.81
N SER A 289 21.00 10.55 -20.01
CA SER A 289 20.30 11.83 -20.21
C SER A 289 18.97 11.90 -19.46
N LEU A 290 18.23 10.79 -19.42
CA LEU A 290 16.97 10.72 -18.68
C LEU A 290 17.17 10.85 -17.18
N ASP A 291 18.18 10.22 -16.60
CA ASP A 291 18.48 10.31 -15.17
C ASP A 291 19.04 11.68 -14.80
N GLN A 292 19.83 12.30 -15.68
CA GLN A 292 20.28 13.67 -15.50
C GLN A 292 19.10 14.66 -15.51
N PHE A 293 18.10 14.42 -16.37
CA PHE A 293 16.87 15.22 -16.33
C PHE A 293 16.09 15.07 -15.00
N ARG A 294 15.99 13.84 -14.47
CA ARG A 294 15.37 13.61 -13.15
C ARG A 294 16.13 14.30 -12.03
N ASN A 295 17.45 14.29 -12.09
CA ASN A 295 18.29 14.99 -11.15
C ASN A 295 18.07 16.50 -11.21
N PHE A 296 18.08 17.07 -12.43
CA PHE A 296 17.74 18.48 -12.67
C PHE A 296 16.36 18.83 -12.10
N ARG A 297 15.33 18.03 -12.40
CA ARG A 297 13.99 18.24 -11.87
C ARG A 297 13.96 18.21 -10.34
N ARG A 298 14.71 17.33 -9.70
CA ARG A 298 14.81 17.27 -8.24
C ARG A 298 15.46 18.52 -7.68
N GLN A 299 16.51 19.02 -8.31
CA GLN A 299 17.14 20.27 -7.92
C GLN A 299 16.18 21.47 -8.06
N LEU A 300 15.41 21.52 -9.15
CA LEU A 300 14.36 22.56 -9.33
C LEU A 300 13.31 22.53 -8.22
N ILE A 301 12.84 21.33 -7.82
CA ILE A 301 11.84 21.20 -6.75
C ILE A 301 12.43 21.61 -5.40
N ASN A 302 13.66 21.28 -5.15
CA ASN A 302 14.29 21.51 -3.85
C ASN A 302 14.88 22.91 -3.70
N LEU A 303 15.18 23.62 -4.78
CA LEU A 303 15.76 24.98 -4.83
C LEU A 303 16.96 25.20 -3.89
N LYS A 304 17.54 24.15 -3.32
CA LYS A 304 18.65 24.23 -2.34
C LYS A 304 19.89 24.95 -2.86
N THR A 305 20.11 24.88 -4.17
CA THR A 305 21.22 25.57 -4.83
C THR A 305 21.00 27.08 -4.97
N VAL A 306 19.74 27.54 -4.83
CA VAL A 306 19.34 28.94 -4.99
C VAL A 306 19.01 29.57 -3.64
N CYS A 307 18.43 28.79 -2.72
CA CYS A 307 18.06 29.21 -1.37
C CYS A 307 18.47 28.12 -0.36
N SER A 308 19.53 28.37 0.41
CA SER A 308 20.09 27.39 1.37
C SER A 308 19.08 26.98 2.45
N ASP A 309 18.20 27.88 2.82
CA ASP A 309 17.23 27.69 3.90
C ASP A 309 15.91 27.06 3.42
N TYR A 310 15.74 26.93 2.11
CA TYR A 310 14.57 26.27 1.53
C TYR A 310 14.73 24.75 1.64
N HIS A 311 13.91 24.12 2.47
CA HIS A 311 13.94 22.66 2.66
C HIS A 311 13.05 21.90 1.68
N GLY A 312 12.32 22.60 0.82
CA GLY A 312 11.44 21.98 -0.20
C GLY A 312 10.41 21.04 0.39
N LEU A 313 9.98 20.07 -0.42
CA LEU A 313 9.05 19.01 -0.01
C LEU A 313 9.78 17.76 0.55
N GLU A 314 11.05 17.89 0.94
CA GLU A 314 11.86 16.75 1.46
C GLU A 314 11.56 16.41 2.92
N LYS A 315 10.90 17.28 3.65
CA LYS A 315 10.52 17.07 5.05
C LYS A 315 9.00 17.08 5.21
N CYS A 316 8.53 16.36 6.20
CA CYS A 316 7.12 16.44 6.59
C CYS A 316 6.87 17.73 7.37
N ALA A 317 5.98 18.57 6.91
CA ALA A 317 5.65 19.86 7.52
C ALA A 317 4.99 19.75 8.91
N SER A 318 4.38 18.60 9.20
CA SER A 318 3.58 18.40 10.43
C SER A 318 4.30 17.57 11.49
N CYS A 319 5.51 17.05 11.22
CA CYS A 319 6.28 16.34 12.23
C CYS A 319 7.01 17.32 13.12
N PRO A 320 6.88 17.26 14.45
CA PRO A 320 7.64 18.09 15.35
C PRO A 320 9.15 17.85 15.20
N THR A 321 9.96 18.92 15.32
CA THR A 321 11.41 18.86 15.10
C THR A 321 12.22 18.95 16.38
N GLU A 322 11.73 19.67 17.40
CA GLU A 322 12.49 19.93 18.64
C GLU A 322 11.81 19.36 19.89
N SER A 323 10.48 19.45 19.99
CA SER A 323 9.73 18.95 21.14
C SER A 323 8.38 18.40 20.71
N GLY A 324 7.85 17.39 21.42
CA GLY A 324 6.55 16.79 21.15
C GLY A 324 6.62 15.30 20.86
N SER A 325 5.58 14.76 20.20
CA SER A 325 5.46 13.34 19.91
C SER A 325 5.67 13.04 18.44
N VAL A 326 6.63 12.18 18.11
CA VAL A 326 6.88 11.69 16.76
C VAL A 326 6.46 10.23 16.64
N PHE A 327 5.87 9.88 15.50
CA PHE A 327 5.33 8.54 15.25
C PHE A 327 5.94 7.97 13.98
N TYR A 328 6.50 6.77 14.07
CA TYR A 328 7.10 6.06 12.95
C TYR A 328 6.49 4.67 12.82
N CYS A 329 6.00 4.36 11.61
CA CYS A 329 5.52 3.03 11.26
C CYS A 329 6.58 2.30 10.46
N PHE A 330 6.89 1.06 10.87
CA PHE A 330 7.87 0.18 10.25
C PHE A 330 7.17 -0.96 9.53
N ASP A 331 7.71 -1.36 8.37
CA ASP A 331 7.29 -2.58 7.69
C ASP A 331 8.26 -3.01 6.60
N ALA A 332 8.11 -4.26 6.11
CA ALA A 332 8.89 -4.88 5.05
C ALA A 332 8.07 -5.12 3.78
N ASN A 333 8.60 -4.73 2.61
CA ASN A 333 7.99 -5.02 1.32
C ASN A 333 8.80 -6.03 0.51
N PHE A 334 8.34 -7.28 0.45
CA PHE A 334 8.95 -8.36 -0.31
C PHE A 334 8.59 -8.36 -1.80
N GLY A 335 7.81 -7.43 -2.28
CA GLY A 335 7.46 -7.26 -3.70
C GLY A 335 8.53 -6.53 -4.51
N LEU A 336 9.38 -5.73 -3.85
CA LEU A 336 10.40 -4.90 -4.47
C LEU A 336 11.77 -5.59 -4.50
N VAL A 337 11.88 -6.67 -5.25
CA VAL A 337 13.10 -7.47 -5.38
C VAL A 337 14.04 -6.92 -6.47
N LEU A 338 15.33 -7.32 -6.39
CA LEU A 338 16.33 -7.08 -7.45
C LEU A 338 16.99 -8.42 -7.84
N LYS A 339 17.08 -8.70 -9.15
CA LYS A 339 17.71 -9.90 -9.66
C LYS A 339 19.24 -9.80 -9.64
N ASN A 340 19.95 -10.91 -9.39
CA ASN A 340 21.42 -11.01 -9.50
C ASN A 340 21.92 -10.83 -10.93
N SER A 341 21.08 -11.12 -11.94
CA SER A 341 21.40 -10.93 -13.36
C SER A 341 21.32 -9.48 -13.82
N SER A 342 20.88 -8.57 -12.94
CA SER A 342 20.83 -7.15 -13.25
C SER A 342 22.24 -6.62 -13.46
N SER A 343 22.40 -5.72 -14.42
CA SER A 343 23.68 -5.16 -14.84
C SER A 343 24.49 -4.64 -13.64
N LYS A 344 25.76 -4.99 -13.58
CA LYS A 344 26.72 -4.49 -12.59
C LYS A 344 27.28 -3.14 -13.04
N SER A 345 26.52 -2.06 -12.85
CA SER A 345 27.03 -0.72 -13.05
C SER A 345 27.87 -0.28 -11.84
N LYS A 346 29.00 0.38 -12.11
CA LYS A 346 29.81 1.03 -11.07
C LYS A 346 29.23 2.40 -10.63
N ARG A 347 28.17 2.88 -11.29
CA ARG A 347 27.50 4.12 -10.95
C ARG A 347 26.90 4.02 -9.53
N LEU A 348 27.07 5.08 -8.75
CA LEU A 348 26.37 5.28 -7.48
C LEU A 348 25.00 5.92 -7.73
N ALA A 349 24.05 5.65 -6.84
CA ALA A 349 22.78 6.36 -6.84
C ALA A 349 23.00 7.84 -6.50
N THR A 350 22.29 8.74 -7.16
CA THR A 350 22.50 10.20 -7.01
C THR A 350 21.36 10.90 -6.28
N ARG A 351 20.24 10.20 -6.03
CA ARG A 351 19.03 10.79 -5.44
C ARG A 351 18.50 10.02 -4.21
N SER A 352 19.31 9.12 -3.65
CA SER A 352 18.90 8.27 -2.54
C SER A 352 19.41 8.73 -1.16
N ASP A 353 20.27 9.75 -1.11
CA ASP A 353 21.14 10.07 0.03
C ASP A 353 20.42 10.26 1.38
N ASN A 354 19.18 10.78 1.38
CA ASN A 354 18.44 11.00 2.63
C ASN A 354 17.32 9.97 2.87
N LEU A 355 17.14 9.01 1.96
CA LEU A 355 16.05 8.06 2.02
C LEU A 355 16.52 6.62 2.21
N PHE A 356 17.71 6.28 1.72
CA PHE A 356 18.22 4.92 1.81
C PHE A 356 19.58 4.87 2.53
N PHE A 357 19.72 3.89 3.41
CA PHE A 357 21.04 3.48 3.87
C PHE A 357 21.86 2.93 2.70
N LEU A 358 23.17 3.15 2.74
CA LEU A 358 24.08 2.52 1.79
C LEU A 358 24.10 1.00 1.98
N ASP A 359 24.08 0.25 0.89
CA ASP A 359 24.03 -1.22 0.92
C ASP A 359 25.20 -1.85 1.68
N GLU A 360 26.38 -1.21 1.69
CA GLU A 360 27.55 -1.67 2.43
C GLU A 360 27.42 -1.42 3.94
N GLU A 361 26.80 -0.30 4.35
CA GLU A 361 26.48 -0.03 5.77
C GLU A 361 25.50 -1.06 6.31
N VAL A 362 24.43 -1.33 5.54
CA VAL A 362 23.44 -2.36 5.90
C VAL A 362 24.11 -3.73 6.03
N LYS A 363 24.98 -4.06 5.10
CA LYS A 363 25.72 -5.35 5.13
C LYS A 363 26.62 -5.44 6.36
N THR A 364 27.46 -4.43 6.60
CA THR A 364 28.39 -4.40 7.74
C THR A 364 27.63 -4.51 9.06
N PHE A 365 26.53 -3.75 9.21
CA PHE A 365 25.67 -3.83 10.39
C PHE A 365 25.08 -5.22 10.57
N MET A 366 24.50 -5.81 9.50
CA MET A 366 23.82 -7.11 9.57
C MET A 366 24.78 -8.28 9.76
N ASP A 367 25.99 -8.20 9.25
CA ASP A 367 27.04 -9.23 9.45
C ASP A 367 27.52 -9.25 10.91
N GLY A 368 27.56 -8.08 11.58
CA GLY A 368 27.89 -7.94 13.01
C GLY A 368 26.70 -8.14 13.97
N TYR A 369 25.47 -8.19 13.46
CA TYR A 369 24.27 -8.26 14.31
C TYR A 369 23.80 -9.69 14.54
N ASP A 370 23.83 -10.12 15.79
CA ASP A 370 23.35 -11.45 16.19
C ASP A 370 21.82 -11.48 16.38
N ASP A 371 21.13 -12.17 15.48
CA ASP A 371 19.69 -12.48 15.52
C ASP A 371 19.38 -13.87 16.11
N SER A 372 20.36 -14.57 16.64
CA SER A 372 20.19 -15.96 17.10
C SER A 372 19.29 -16.11 18.33
N LEU A 373 19.08 -15.01 19.07
CA LEU A 373 18.21 -14.99 20.24
C LEU A 373 16.74 -15.16 19.84
N LYS A 374 16.28 -16.43 19.84
CA LYS A 374 14.87 -16.74 19.58
C LYS A 374 13.99 -16.11 20.66
N THR A 375 13.16 -15.16 20.27
CA THR A 375 12.03 -14.69 21.08
C THR A 375 10.81 -15.53 20.74
N LYS A 376 9.97 -15.87 21.72
CA LYS A 376 8.69 -16.55 21.43
C LYS A 376 7.83 -15.57 20.64
N ASP A 377 7.48 -15.95 19.42
CA ASP A 377 6.50 -15.25 18.62
C ASP A 377 5.13 -15.40 19.29
N CYS A 378 4.47 -14.29 19.60
CA CYS A 378 3.14 -14.28 20.17
C CYS A 378 2.06 -14.16 19.10
N SER A 379 2.46 -13.97 17.82
CA SER A 379 1.51 -13.94 16.72
C SER A 379 1.27 -15.35 16.21
N ASN A 380 0.00 -15.76 16.20
CA ASN A 380 -0.43 -16.97 15.50
C ASN A 380 -0.54 -16.73 13.98
N PHE A 381 -0.25 -15.51 13.55
CA PHE A 381 -0.40 -15.05 12.19
C PHE A 381 0.86 -15.38 11.38
N GLN A 382 0.90 -16.57 10.82
CA GLN A 382 1.87 -16.93 9.78
C GLN A 382 1.44 -16.38 8.41
N ALA A 383 1.26 -15.07 8.29
CA ALA A 383 1.09 -14.44 7.00
C ALA A 383 2.38 -14.67 6.22
N GLY A 384 2.30 -15.40 5.14
CA GLY A 384 3.25 -15.61 4.03
C GLY A 384 4.76 -15.32 4.17
N ASN A 385 5.16 -14.60 5.19
CA ASN A 385 6.50 -14.10 5.43
C ASN A 385 7.49 -15.19 5.85
N ASN A 386 7.07 -16.12 6.71
CA ASN A 386 7.93 -17.24 7.14
C ASN A 386 8.34 -18.18 5.99
N LEU A 387 7.52 -18.30 4.95
CA LEU A 387 7.86 -19.10 3.76
C LEU A 387 8.77 -18.32 2.79
N ARG A 388 8.68 -16.99 2.74
CA ARG A 388 9.52 -16.13 1.90
C ARG A 388 10.85 -15.81 2.55
N SER A 389 10.90 -15.61 3.86
CA SER A 389 12.12 -15.33 4.62
C SER A 389 13.12 -16.49 4.60
N LYS A 390 12.66 -17.74 4.46
CA LYS A 390 13.49 -18.96 4.42
C LYS A 390 14.03 -19.30 3.03
N ARG A 391 13.53 -18.69 1.94
CA ARG A 391 14.05 -18.92 0.60
C ARG A 391 15.27 -18.04 0.32
N LYS A 392 16.47 -18.51 0.62
CA LYS A 392 17.70 -18.08 -0.05
C LYS A 392 17.57 -18.46 -1.53
N THR A 393 17.18 -17.53 -2.38
CA THR A 393 17.29 -17.75 -3.83
C THR A 393 18.57 -17.06 -4.27
N ASN A 394 19.55 -17.85 -4.77
CA ASN A 394 20.76 -17.34 -5.43
C ASN A 394 20.46 -16.45 -6.65
N LYS A 395 19.18 -16.24 -6.96
CA LYS A 395 18.69 -15.44 -8.10
C LYS A 395 18.43 -13.96 -7.76
N LEU A 396 18.41 -13.59 -6.46
CA LEU A 396 18.08 -12.25 -6.00
C LEU A 396 19.25 -11.65 -5.22
N SER A 397 19.66 -10.44 -5.59
CA SER A 397 20.60 -9.62 -4.81
C SER A 397 19.88 -8.84 -3.69
N VAL A 398 18.63 -8.42 -3.94
CA VAL A 398 17.75 -7.77 -2.96
C VAL A 398 16.45 -8.56 -2.88
N THR A 399 16.06 -8.97 -1.68
CA THR A 399 14.84 -9.76 -1.43
C THR A 399 13.62 -8.89 -1.13
N GLY A 400 13.82 -7.61 -0.87
CA GLY A 400 12.78 -6.64 -0.57
C GLY A 400 13.36 -5.36 0.01
N ILE A 401 12.49 -4.48 0.46
CA ILE A 401 12.83 -3.22 1.14
C ILE A 401 12.20 -3.23 2.52
N PHE A 402 12.94 -2.80 3.54
CA PHE A 402 12.44 -2.46 4.85
C PHE A 402 12.52 -0.95 5.04
N GLY A 403 11.54 -0.35 5.72
CA GLY A 403 11.57 1.09 5.89
C GLY A 403 10.55 1.64 6.87
N MET A 404 10.54 2.97 6.98
CA MET A 404 9.64 3.70 7.86
C MET A 404 9.00 4.93 7.20
N SER A 405 7.80 5.25 7.66
CA SER A 405 7.11 6.52 7.39
C SER A 405 6.64 7.16 8.69
N CYS A 406 6.44 8.48 8.69
CA CYS A 406 5.80 9.16 9.82
C CYS A 406 4.27 8.97 9.77
N ARG A 407 3.55 9.39 10.82
CA ARG A 407 2.08 9.29 10.90
C ARG A 407 1.32 10.05 9.80
N HIS A 408 1.98 10.97 9.11
CA HIS A 408 1.44 11.72 7.96
C HIS A 408 1.66 10.99 6.63
N GLU A 409 2.03 9.71 6.67
CA GLU A 409 2.38 8.89 5.51
C GLU A 409 3.58 9.44 4.70
N PHE A 410 4.39 10.30 5.29
CA PHE A 410 5.59 10.80 4.63
C PHE A 410 6.75 9.80 4.80
N PRO A 411 7.37 9.34 3.68
CA PRO A 411 8.50 8.43 3.72
C PRO A 411 9.69 9.04 4.46
N LYS A 412 10.40 8.27 5.27
CA LYS A 412 11.53 8.77 6.09
C LYS A 412 12.83 8.05 5.78
N LEU A 413 12.93 6.74 6.02
CA LEU A 413 14.18 6.02 5.90
C LEU A 413 13.93 4.57 5.49
N PHE A 414 14.77 4.06 4.57
CA PHE A 414 14.62 2.74 3.95
C PHE A 414 15.96 2.02 3.84
N LEU A 415 15.91 0.71 3.67
CA LEU A 415 17.08 -0.12 3.37
C LEU A 415 16.69 -1.31 2.48
N ASN A 416 17.67 -1.79 1.72
CA ASN A 416 17.54 -3.00 0.93
C ASN A 416 17.77 -4.25 1.80
N MET A 417 16.82 -5.19 1.80
CA MET A 417 16.97 -6.47 2.48
C MET A 417 17.70 -7.46 1.57
N ARG A 418 18.78 -8.10 2.06
CA ARG A 418 19.51 -9.17 1.35
C ARG A 418 19.04 -10.56 1.76
N HIS A 419 18.38 -10.66 2.90
CA HIS A 419 17.79 -11.89 3.45
C HIS A 419 16.30 -11.62 3.72
N GLY A 420 15.60 -12.59 4.30
CA GLY A 420 14.26 -12.34 4.82
C GLY A 420 14.25 -11.26 5.91
N GLU A 421 13.09 -10.89 6.36
CA GLU A 421 12.92 -9.90 7.41
C GLU A 421 13.63 -10.35 8.70
N ARG A 422 14.58 -9.54 9.16
CA ARG A 422 15.36 -9.74 10.36
C ARG A 422 15.17 -8.56 11.29
N LEU A 423 15.11 -8.82 12.60
CA LEU A 423 14.98 -7.74 13.61
C LEU A 423 16.12 -6.72 13.55
N GLY A 424 17.31 -7.16 13.10
CA GLY A 424 18.46 -6.27 12.90
C GLY A 424 18.15 -5.07 11.99
N TYR A 425 17.31 -5.22 10.97
CA TYR A 425 16.92 -4.11 10.09
C TYR A 425 16.13 -3.03 10.87
N ALA A 426 15.20 -3.46 11.72
CA ALA A 426 14.45 -2.54 12.58
C ALA A 426 15.39 -1.85 13.59
N VAL A 427 16.34 -2.59 14.18
CA VAL A 427 17.30 -2.04 15.14
C VAL A 427 18.23 -1.02 14.47
N MET A 428 18.68 -1.25 13.23
CA MET A 428 19.47 -0.28 12.48
C MET A 428 18.74 1.06 12.30
N ILE A 429 17.45 1.02 11.98
CA ILE A 429 16.62 2.22 11.87
C ILE A 429 16.42 2.88 13.25
N LEU A 430 16.19 2.08 14.31
CA LEU A 430 16.05 2.62 15.67
C LEU A 430 17.32 3.35 16.13
N ASP A 431 18.50 2.82 15.83
CA ASP A 431 19.78 3.46 16.14
C ASP A 431 19.97 4.78 15.39
N GLN A 432 19.46 4.89 14.15
CA GLN A 432 19.48 6.15 13.42
C GLN A 432 18.48 7.16 14.02
N ILE A 433 17.25 6.74 14.31
CA ILE A 433 16.28 7.62 15.00
C ILE A 433 16.85 8.13 16.32
N LEU A 434 17.52 7.27 17.09
CA LEU A 434 18.13 7.65 18.36
C LEU A 434 19.18 8.77 18.19
N LYS A 435 19.98 8.71 17.12
CA LYS A 435 20.93 9.77 16.76
C LYS A 435 20.22 11.08 16.42
N ASP A 436 19.13 10.98 15.62
CA ASP A 436 18.40 12.13 15.11
C ASP A 436 17.63 12.89 16.22
N VAL A 437 17.27 12.19 17.32
CA VAL A 437 16.51 12.77 18.45
C VAL A 437 17.35 12.99 19.70
N LYS A 438 18.67 12.78 19.65
CA LYS A 438 19.54 12.70 20.81
C LYS A 438 19.43 13.90 21.75
N ASP A 439 19.42 15.09 21.22
CA ASP A 439 19.47 16.35 21.98
C ASP A 439 18.13 17.10 21.91
N LYS A 440 17.02 16.38 21.70
CA LYS A 440 15.68 16.92 21.51
C LYS A 440 14.71 16.37 22.54
N ASP A 441 13.70 17.17 22.88
CA ASP A 441 12.60 16.75 23.76
C ASP A 441 11.47 16.07 22.97
N LEU A 442 11.84 15.00 22.27
CA LEU A 442 10.92 14.23 21.44
C LEU A 442 10.56 12.88 22.07
N SER A 443 9.27 12.63 22.24
CA SER A 443 8.75 11.30 22.59
C SER A 443 8.55 10.48 21.32
N VAL A 444 9.30 9.39 21.17
CA VAL A 444 9.30 8.56 19.96
C VAL A 444 8.33 7.40 20.10
N HIS A 445 7.39 7.27 19.15
CA HIS A 445 6.41 6.18 19.10
C HIS A 445 6.69 5.31 17.86
N ILE A 446 7.03 4.04 18.10
CA ILE A 446 7.34 3.05 17.07
C ILE A 446 6.16 2.10 16.92
N ILE A 447 5.66 1.98 15.70
CA ILE A 447 4.54 1.11 15.35
C ILE A 447 5.05 0.09 14.35
N TYR A 448 4.94 -1.19 14.72
CA TYR A 448 5.45 -2.30 13.94
C TYR A 448 4.60 -3.54 14.21
N ASP A 449 4.31 -4.35 13.19
CA ASP A 449 3.46 -5.53 13.32
C ASP A 449 3.96 -6.54 14.36
N ILE A 450 5.28 -6.67 14.50
CA ILE A 450 5.93 -7.50 15.52
C ILE A 450 6.65 -6.66 16.60
N ALA A 451 6.13 -5.48 16.95
CA ALA A 451 6.71 -4.61 17.97
C ALA A 451 6.91 -5.30 19.34
N CYS A 452 6.02 -6.22 19.70
CA CYS A 452 6.14 -7.02 20.93
C CYS A 452 7.37 -7.94 20.89
N VAL A 453 7.67 -8.53 19.73
CA VAL A 453 8.84 -9.40 19.52
C VAL A 453 10.12 -8.56 19.52
N LEU A 454 10.11 -7.40 18.84
CA LEU A 454 11.23 -6.45 18.85
C LEU A 454 11.55 -5.97 20.27
N LYS A 455 10.55 -5.54 21.04
CA LYS A 455 10.70 -5.12 22.43
C LYS A 455 11.31 -6.23 23.30
N ALA A 456 10.80 -7.45 23.20
CA ALA A 456 11.32 -8.61 23.93
C ALA A 456 12.76 -8.95 23.52
N HIS A 457 13.11 -8.80 22.24
CA HIS A 457 14.47 -9.01 21.73
C HIS A 457 15.45 -7.98 22.32
N LEU A 458 15.08 -6.69 22.31
CA LEU A 458 15.90 -5.62 22.90
C LEU A 458 16.11 -5.82 24.42
N GLN A 459 15.09 -6.27 25.13
CA GLN A 459 15.17 -6.59 26.56
C GLN A 459 16.14 -7.74 26.82
N LYS A 460 16.05 -8.84 26.06
CA LYS A 460 16.97 -9.98 26.17
C LYS A 460 18.41 -9.61 25.88
N LYS A 461 18.65 -8.75 24.87
CA LYS A 461 19.99 -8.21 24.56
C LYS A 461 20.49 -7.16 25.57
N LYS A 462 19.69 -6.79 26.59
CA LYS A 462 19.99 -5.71 27.55
C LYS A 462 20.25 -4.35 26.87
N THR A 463 19.81 -4.17 25.62
CA THR A 463 19.95 -2.93 24.87
C THR A 463 18.73 -2.02 24.95
N TYR A 464 17.62 -2.51 25.56
CA TYR A 464 16.36 -1.76 25.68
C TYR A 464 16.51 -0.43 26.41
N THR A 465 17.44 -0.35 27.34
CA THR A 465 17.72 0.90 28.10
C THR A 465 18.15 2.07 27.22
N LYS A 466 18.74 1.81 26.03
CA LYS A 466 19.07 2.85 25.05
C LYS A 466 17.81 3.57 24.54
N TYR A 467 16.69 2.87 24.47
CA TYR A 467 15.43 3.32 23.89
C TYR A 467 14.36 3.59 24.95
N LYS A 468 14.77 3.99 26.17
CA LYS A 468 13.84 4.19 27.32
C LYS A 468 12.72 5.19 27.01
N ASN A 469 12.96 6.18 26.15
CA ASN A 469 12.00 7.20 25.74
C ASN A 469 11.16 6.76 24.52
N PHE A 470 11.36 5.54 24.00
CA PHE A 470 10.63 5.01 22.87
C PHE A 470 9.45 4.16 23.35
N LYS A 471 8.28 4.42 22.81
CA LYS A 471 7.07 3.62 23.03
C LYS A 471 6.86 2.70 21.83
N PHE A 472 6.56 1.43 22.10
CA PHE A 472 6.39 0.41 21.06
C PHE A 472 4.95 -0.06 21.04
N GLY A 473 4.33 -0.07 19.85
CA GLY A 473 2.94 -0.47 19.66
C GLY A 473 2.73 -1.31 18.40
N ILE A 474 1.67 -2.13 18.42
CA ILE A 474 1.25 -2.97 17.28
C ILE A 474 0.08 -2.25 16.60
N PRO A 475 0.08 -2.15 15.23
CA PRO A 475 -1.04 -1.60 14.47
C PRO A 475 -2.36 -2.25 14.84
N VAL A 476 -3.44 -1.48 14.76
CA VAL A 476 -4.77 -1.94 15.22
C VAL A 476 -5.19 -3.23 14.55
N PHE A 477 -5.07 -3.31 13.23
CA PHE A 477 -5.50 -4.47 12.48
C PHE A 477 -4.62 -5.70 12.72
N HIS A 478 -3.29 -5.50 12.77
CA HIS A 478 -2.34 -6.58 13.05
C HIS A 478 -2.49 -7.13 14.48
N SER A 479 -2.92 -6.28 15.42
CA SER A 479 -3.08 -6.71 16.82
C SER A 479 -4.07 -7.87 16.98
N TYR A 480 -5.09 -7.97 16.12
CA TYR A 480 -6.04 -9.10 16.15
C TYR A 480 -5.41 -10.47 15.86
N GLY A 481 -4.27 -10.51 15.19
CA GLY A 481 -3.48 -11.73 14.97
C GLY A 481 -2.67 -12.17 16.19
N HIS A 482 -2.51 -11.33 17.20
CA HIS A 482 -1.74 -11.62 18.41
C HIS A 482 -2.64 -12.21 19.51
N ARG A 483 -2.00 -12.87 20.50
CA ARG A 483 -2.73 -13.39 21.67
C ARG A 483 -3.39 -12.24 22.45
N GLY A 484 -4.47 -12.54 23.17
CA GLY A 484 -5.26 -11.55 23.91
C GLY A 484 -4.43 -10.73 24.92
N ASP A 485 -3.50 -11.37 25.64
CA ASP A 485 -2.56 -10.69 26.53
C ASP A 485 -1.64 -9.70 25.81
N CYS A 486 -1.21 -10.07 24.63
CA CYS A 486 -0.40 -9.18 23.78
C CYS A 486 -1.22 -8.01 23.22
N GLN A 487 -2.49 -8.25 22.85
CA GLN A 487 -3.39 -7.19 22.37
C GLN A 487 -3.59 -6.11 23.43
N VAL A 488 -3.83 -6.51 24.68
CA VAL A 488 -4.02 -5.57 25.80
C VAL A 488 -2.73 -4.77 26.06
N LYS A 489 -1.56 -5.43 26.04
CA LYS A 489 -0.28 -4.81 26.40
C LYS A 489 0.37 -4.00 25.28
N ASN A 490 0.08 -4.28 24.01
CA ASN A 490 0.87 -3.74 22.90
C ASN A 490 0.03 -3.14 21.75
N SER A 491 -1.31 -3.26 21.74
CA SER A 491 -2.11 -2.61 20.71
C SER A 491 -2.13 -1.09 20.91
N ILE A 492 -1.88 -0.31 19.85
CA ILE A 492 -1.90 1.17 19.91
C ILE A 492 -3.26 1.73 20.32
N ARG A 493 -4.36 0.97 20.19
CA ARG A 493 -5.67 1.36 20.72
C ARG A 493 -5.74 1.33 22.24
N ARG A 494 -4.91 0.51 22.88
CA ARG A 494 -4.89 0.32 24.33
C ARG A 494 -3.80 1.17 25.01
N LEU A 495 -2.72 1.42 24.29
CA LEU A 495 -1.57 2.17 24.78
C LEU A 495 -1.88 3.67 24.81
N ASP A 496 -1.41 4.34 25.87
CA ASP A 496 -1.52 5.78 26.03
C ASP A 496 -0.54 6.51 25.11
N SER A 497 -0.92 7.70 24.67
CA SER A 497 -0.15 8.61 23.80
C SER A 497 -0.08 8.23 22.31
N PHE A 498 -0.84 7.25 21.84
CA PHE A 498 -0.89 6.88 20.42
C PHE A 498 -2.05 7.53 19.64
N GLY A 499 -2.96 8.19 20.31
CA GLY A 499 -4.13 8.81 19.69
C GLY A 499 -5.04 7.80 18.98
N LEU A 500 -5.70 8.23 17.91
CA LEU A 500 -6.61 7.39 17.10
C LEU A 500 -5.95 6.76 15.88
N MET A 501 -4.63 6.82 15.74
CA MET A 501 -3.91 6.28 14.61
C MET A 501 -4.18 4.76 14.42
N ASP A 502 -4.33 4.30 13.16
CA ASP A 502 -4.52 2.89 12.83
C ASP A 502 -3.20 2.10 12.76
N GLY A 503 -2.09 2.76 12.43
CA GLY A 503 -0.77 2.17 12.28
C GLY A 503 -0.51 1.52 10.92
N GLU A 504 -1.46 1.54 9.98
CA GLU A 504 -1.38 0.84 8.68
C GLU A 504 -0.80 1.74 7.55
N LEU A 505 0.06 2.69 7.90
CA LEU A 505 0.58 3.72 6.99
C LEU A 505 1.52 3.12 5.94
N MET A 506 2.36 2.19 6.37
CA MET A 506 3.31 1.52 5.48
C MET A 506 2.60 0.67 4.43
N GLU A 507 1.48 0.03 4.78
CA GLU A 507 0.68 -0.74 3.82
C GLU A 507 0.15 0.15 2.68
N ARG A 508 -0.24 1.40 2.97
CA ARG A 508 -0.68 2.37 1.96
C ARG A 508 0.47 2.81 1.05
N LEU A 509 1.65 3.04 1.63
CA LEU A 509 2.87 3.32 0.87
C LEU A 509 3.28 2.13 -0.02
N TRP A 510 3.23 0.91 0.53
CA TRP A 510 3.54 -0.30 -0.24
C TRP A 510 2.55 -0.57 -1.36
N SER A 511 1.29 -0.22 -1.18
CA SER A 511 0.27 -0.30 -2.23
C SER A 511 0.67 0.54 -3.45
N TYR A 512 1.16 1.76 -3.24
CA TYR A 512 1.67 2.63 -4.28
C TYR A 512 2.96 2.07 -4.91
N LEU A 513 3.95 1.69 -4.10
CA LEU A 513 5.26 1.23 -4.59
C LEU A 513 5.22 -0.16 -5.26
N ARG A 514 4.25 -1.01 -4.93
CA ARG A 514 4.13 -2.37 -5.51
C ARG A 514 4.08 -2.35 -7.04
N SER A 515 3.49 -1.34 -7.62
CA SER A 515 3.38 -1.17 -9.07
C SER A 515 4.74 -0.96 -9.77
N PHE A 516 5.76 -0.45 -9.07
CA PHE A 516 7.12 -0.31 -9.57
C PHE A 516 7.91 -1.63 -9.61
N SER A 517 7.42 -2.69 -8.97
CA SER A 517 8.14 -3.97 -8.86
C SER A 517 8.53 -4.59 -10.19
N LYS A 518 7.70 -4.43 -11.23
CA LYS A 518 7.98 -4.98 -12.57
C LYS A 518 9.15 -4.25 -13.25
N VAL A 519 9.22 -2.92 -13.08
CA VAL A 519 10.22 -2.06 -13.71
C VAL A 519 11.56 -2.17 -12.98
N THR A 520 11.54 -2.16 -11.65
CA THR A 520 12.75 -2.06 -10.81
C THR A 520 13.52 -3.37 -10.63
N LYS A 521 12.89 -4.53 -10.82
CA LYS A 521 13.52 -5.83 -10.52
C LYS A 521 14.70 -6.20 -11.44
N GLU A 522 14.82 -5.57 -12.60
CA GLU A 522 15.85 -5.82 -13.63
C GLU A 522 16.75 -4.61 -13.88
N MET A 523 16.53 -3.50 -13.20
CA MET A 523 17.37 -2.31 -13.26
C MET A 523 18.73 -2.54 -12.61
N THR A 524 19.71 -1.68 -12.92
CA THR A 524 20.95 -1.60 -12.13
C THR A 524 20.62 -1.16 -10.70
N PRO A 525 21.41 -1.52 -9.69
CA PRO A 525 21.15 -1.11 -8.31
C PRO A 525 20.97 0.42 -8.15
N ALA A 526 21.82 1.21 -8.78
CA ALA A 526 21.78 2.68 -8.71
C ALA A 526 20.48 3.26 -9.31
N HIS A 527 20.14 2.86 -10.54
CA HIS A 527 18.90 3.34 -11.18
C HIS A 527 17.64 2.91 -10.43
N ARG A 528 17.67 1.71 -9.84
CA ARG A 528 16.57 1.25 -8.97
C ARG A 528 16.42 2.11 -7.74
N MET A 529 17.53 2.40 -7.05
CA MET A 529 17.53 3.26 -5.86
C MET A 529 17.01 4.66 -6.20
N ASP A 530 17.52 5.25 -7.25
CA ASP A 530 17.13 6.58 -7.72
C ASP A 530 15.63 6.64 -8.08
N LEU A 531 15.12 5.65 -8.82
CA LEU A 531 13.70 5.62 -9.19
C LEU A 531 12.78 5.39 -7.98
N LEU A 532 13.18 4.54 -7.03
CA LEU A 532 12.41 4.32 -5.82
C LEU A 532 12.43 5.56 -4.92
N SER A 533 13.55 6.29 -4.86
CA SER A 533 13.65 7.56 -4.15
C SER A 533 12.74 8.63 -4.77
N ASP A 534 12.73 8.74 -6.10
CA ASP A 534 11.82 9.64 -6.81
C ASP A 534 10.35 9.30 -6.54
N ALA A 535 10.00 8.01 -6.51
CA ALA A 535 8.65 7.54 -6.22
C ALA A 535 8.25 7.82 -4.76
N LEU A 536 9.14 7.59 -3.79
CA LEU A 536 8.93 7.87 -2.38
C LEU A 536 8.69 9.37 -2.15
N MET A 537 9.54 10.22 -2.73
CA MET A 537 9.40 11.68 -2.63
C MET A 537 8.12 12.17 -3.28
N HIS A 538 7.76 11.63 -4.44
CA HIS A 538 6.50 11.96 -5.11
C HIS A 538 5.28 11.59 -4.24
N PHE A 539 5.28 10.41 -3.62
CA PHE A 539 4.23 10.01 -2.69
C PHE A 539 4.15 10.96 -1.50
N GLY A 540 5.29 11.30 -0.88
CA GLY A 540 5.38 12.25 0.22
C GLY A 540 4.85 13.64 -0.16
N SER A 541 5.24 14.16 -1.33
CA SER A 541 4.78 15.46 -1.84
C SER A 541 3.26 15.50 -2.04
N LYS A 542 2.65 14.42 -2.54
CA LYS A 542 1.19 14.31 -2.66
C LYS A 542 0.50 14.37 -1.30
N LYS A 543 1.10 13.74 -0.27
CA LYS A 543 0.56 13.80 1.10
C LYS A 543 0.69 15.19 1.68
N MET A 544 1.84 15.86 1.48
CA MET A 544 2.05 17.23 1.95
C MET A 544 1.12 18.25 1.28
N GLY A 545 0.83 18.09 -0.02
CA GLY A 545 -0.12 18.97 -0.73
C GLY A 545 -1.55 18.94 -0.16
N ASN A 546 -1.92 17.89 0.55
CA ASN A 546 -3.24 17.73 1.16
C ASN A 546 -3.21 17.74 2.70
N ILE A 547 -2.05 18.01 3.31
CA ILE A 547 -1.87 17.84 4.76
C ILE A 547 -2.83 18.68 5.59
N GLY A 548 -3.05 19.94 5.24
CA GLY A 548 -3.96 20.82 5.98
C GLY A 548 -5.40 20.30 6.00
N LYS A 549 -5.92 19.90 4.84
CA LYS A 549 -7.27 19.29 4.73
C LYS A 549 -7.35 17.98 5.54
N HIS A 550 -6.30 17.20 5.51
CA HIS A 550 -6.22 15.93 6.24
C HIS A 550 -6.23 16.14 7.75
N LEU A 551 -5.47 17.09 8.28
CA LEU A 551 -5.44 17.41 9.70
C LEU A 551 -6.80 17.93 10.19
N VAL A 552 -7.46 18.81 9.42
CA VAL A 552 -8.83 19.28 9.74
C VAL A 552 -9.81 18.11 9.80
N PHE A 553 -9.77 17.21 8.83
CA PHE A 553 -10.61 16.01 8.81
C PHE A 553 -10.35 15.11 10.03
N LEU A 554 -9.09 14.86 10.39
CA LEU A 554 -8.75 14.05 11.57
C LEU A 554 -9.21 14.70 12.86
N HIS A 555 -9.08 16.03 12.99
CA HIS A 555 -9.56 16.79 14.13
C HIS A 555 -11.08 16.67 14.30
N GLN A 556 -11.85 16.84 13.22
CA GLN A 556 -13.30 16.67 13.24
C GLN A 556 -13.68 15.24 13.64
N LYS A 557 -13.06 14.24 13.05
CA LYS A 557 -13.28 12.82 13.36
C LYS A 557 -12.95 12.47 14.81
N ALA A 558 -11.90 13.07 15.39
CA ALA A 558 -11.55 12.86 16.78
C ALA A 558 -12.65 13.41 17.72
N ASN A 559 -13.15 14.63 17.44
CA ASN A 559 -14.24 15.22 18.21
C ASN A 559 -15.57 14.46 18.08
N GLU A 560 -15.90 13.97 16.89
CA GLU A 560 -17.06 13.09 16.67
C GLU A 560 -16.92 11.78 17.46
N THR A 561 -15.71 11.20 17.49
CA THR A 561 -15.43 9.98 18.25
C THR A 561 -15.60 10.20 19.75
N ILE A 562 -15.17 11.34 20.30
CA ILE A 562 -15.40 11.70 21.70
C ILE A 562 -16.89 11.71 22.02
N LYS A 563 -17.68 12.47 21.24
CA LYS A 563 -19.13 12.59 21.41
C LYS A 563 -19.85 11.24 21.30
N SER A 564 -19.46 10.42 20.30
CA SER A 564 -20.03 9.08 20.13
C SER A 564 -19.73 8.17 21.33
N CYS A 565 -18.48 8.15 21.81
CA CYS A 565 -18.12 7.35 22.99
C CYS A 565 -18.82 7.82 24.26
N GLU A 566 -19.02 9.12 24.45
CA GLU A 566 -19.76 9.67 25.58
C GLU A 566 -21.24 9.23 25.57
N SER A 567 -21.88 9.32 24.38
CA SER A 567 -23.27 8.87 24.22
C SER A 567 -23.42 7.36 24.47
N GLU A 568 -22.50 6.54 23.99
CA GLU A 568 -22.49 5.08 24.21
C GLU A 568 -22.29 4.74 25.70
N ILE A 569 -21.33 5.41 26.37
CA ILE A 569 -21.10 5.22 27.82
C ILE A 569 -22.37 5.60 28.60
N GLN A 570 -22.95 6.75 28.29
CA GLN A 570 -24.17 7.21 28.96
C GLN A 570 -25.35 6.23 28.73
N SER A 571 -25.52 5.75 27.49
CA SER A 571 -26.57 4.76 27.16
C SER A 571 -26.40 3.44 27.90
N LEU A 572 -25.15 2.95 28.04
CA LEU A 572 -24.89 1.72 28.80
C LEU A 572 -25.08 1.94 30.32
N CYS A 573 -24.66 3.10 30.86
CA CYS A 573 -24.77 3.41 32.28
C CYS A 573 -26.21 3.67 32.70
N SER A 574 -27.07 4.26 31.87
CA SER A 574 -28.48 4.52 32.19
C SER A 574 -29.31 3.25 32.51
N ASN A 575 -28.84 2.09 31.99
CA ASN A 575 -29.46 0.79 32.21
C ASN A 575 -28.86 0.01 33.39
N LEU A 576 -27.92 0.61 34.14
CA LEU A 576 -27.23 -0.02 35.25
C LEU A 576 -27.78 0.56 36.58
N SER A 577 -27.91 -0.31 37.59
CA SER A 577 -28.25 0.08 38.97
C SER A 577 -27.05 0.64 39.75
N VAL A 578 -25.90 0.82 39.13
CA VAL A 578 -24.65 1.29 39.73
C VAL A 578 -24.22 2.59 39.06
N ASP A 579 -23.85 3.59 39.87
CA ASP A 579 -23.26 4.83 39.34
C ASP A 579 -21.84 4.56 38.84
N VAL A 580 -21.63 4.73 37.51
CA VAL A 580 -20.37 4.48 36.84
C VAL A 580 -19.76 5.82 36.45
N ASN A 581 -18.87 6.34 37.26
CA ASN A 581 -18.08 7.52 37.00
C ASN A 581 -16.73 7.19 36.33
N GLU A 582 -15.96 8.21 35.99
CA GLU A 582 -14.67 8.04 35.30
C GLU A 582 -13.64 7.27 36.14
N ASP A 583 -13.65 7.40 37.46
CA ASP A 583 -12.71 6.69 38.33
C ASP A 583 -13.00 5.20 38.39
N VAL A 584 -14.27 4.82 38.32
CA VAL A 584 -14.70 3.41 38.20
C VAL A 584 -14.20 2.82 36.87
N LEU A 585 -14.32 3.56 35.75
CA LEU A 585 -13.83 3.12 34.46
C LEU A 585 -12.29 2.98 34.43
N LYS A 586 -11.58 3.91 35.08
CA LYS A 586 -10.12 3.83 35.27
C LYS A 586 -9.73 2.61 36.13
N SER A 587 -10.48 2.33 37.21
CA SER A 587 -10.24 1.15 38.05
C SER A 587 -10.42 -0.14 37.24
N TRP A 588 -11.50 -0.25 36.48
CA TRP A 588 -11.75 -1.43 35.66
C TRP A 588 -10.69 -1.64 34.57
N LYS A 589 -10.19 -0.54 33.95
CA LYS A 589 -9.06 -0.63 33.02
C LYS A 589 -7.80 -1.16 33.71
N ARG A 590 -7.44 -0.63 34.89
CA ARG A 590 -6.27 -1.09 35.66
C ARG A 590 -6.38 -2.55 36.05
N GLU A 591 -7.54 -2.97 36.56
CA GLU A 591 -7.80 -4.36 36.94
C GLU A 591 -7.62 -5.30 35.73
N GLU A 592 -8.03 -4.89 34.51
CA GLU A 592 -7.80 -5.66 33.28
C GLU A 592 -6.29 -5.77 32.96
N ASP A 593 -5.56 -4.65 33.05
CA ASP A 593 -4.12 -4.59 32.78
C ASP A 593 -3.32 -5.41 33.80
N ASP A 594 -3.69 -5.40 35.08
CA ASP A 594 -3.07 -6.15 36.18
C ASP A 594 -3.34 -7.66 36.04
N ALA A 595 -4.57 -8.03 35.74
CA ALA A 595 -4.94 -9.44 35.53
C ALA A 595 -4.15 -10.07 34.36
N VAL A 596 -3.89 -9.30 33.28
CA VAL A 596 -3.01 -9.73 32.17
C VAL A 596 -1.57 -9.92 32.67
N SER A 597 -1.11 -9.06 33.57
CA SER A 597 0.25 -9.10 34.10
C SER A 597 0.46 -10.29 35.03
N HIS A 598 -0.46 -10.55 35.94
CA HIS A 598 -0.46 -11.69 36.86
C HIS A 598 -0.50 -13.05 36.12
N LYS A 599 -1.36 -13.21 35.08
CA LYS A 599 -1.37 -14.46 34.28
C LYS A 599 -0.07 -14.75 33.56
N VAL A 600 0.68 -13.72 33.17
CA VAL A 600 2.01 -13.90 32.55
C VAL A 600 3.02 -14.34 33.60
N GLU A 601 2.95 -13.85 34.82
CA GLU A 601 3.84 -14.24 35.91
C GLU A 601 3.51 -15.65 36.44
N GLU A 602 2.24 -16.02 36.56
CA GLU A 602 1.81 -17.36 36.92
C GLU A 602 2.23 -18.42 35.90
N LYS A 603 2.17 -18.12 34.59
CA LYS A 603 2.70 -19.02 33.56
C LYS A 603 4.23 -19.13 33.56
N GLN A 604 4.94 -18.25 34.23
CA GLN A 604 6.39 -18.31 34.45
C GLN A 604 6.77 -18.95 35.76
N ARG A 605 5.85 -19.01 36.72
CA ARG A 605 6.00 -19.78 37.96
C ARG A 605 5.60 -21.21 37.67
N ASP A 606 6.47 -22.16 37.97
CA ASP A 606 6.43 -23.60 37.82
C ASP A 606 5.01 -24.20 37.63
N SER A 607 4.81 -24.90 36.51
CA SER A 607 3.78 -25.93 36.44
C SER A 607 4.01 -26.89 37.60
N GLY A 608 3.10 -26.89 38.57
CA GLY A 608 3.21 -27.67 39.79
C GLY A 608 3.48 -29.15 39.44
N TRP A 609 4.33 -29.83 40.21
CA TRP A 609 4.66 -31.22 39.94
C TRP A 609 3.41 -32.12 39.78
N LYS A 610 2.27 -31.76 40.36
CA LYS A 610 0.97 -32.46 40.26
C LYS A 610 0.43 -32.44 38.82
N GLU A 611 0.49 -31.29 38.13
CA GLU A 611 0.08 -31.17 36.75
C GLU A 611 0.97 -31.99 35.82
N LEU A 612 2.29 -31.93 35.99
CA LEU A 612 3.23 -32.72 35.21
C LEU A 612 3.05 -34.24 35.44
N TYR A 613 2.75 -34.62 36.66
CA TYR A 613 2.46 -36.00 37.01
C TYR A 613 1.15 -36.47 36.38
N TYR A 614 0.10 -35.66 36.44
CA TYR A 614 -1.18 -35.93 35.79
C TYR A 614 -1.00 -36.11 34.27
N LEU A 615 -0.25 -35.24 33.58
CA LEU A 615 -0.01 -35.38 32.14
C LEU A 615 0.68 -36.68 31.79
N LYS A 616 1.71 -37.11 32.56
CA LYS A 616 2.38 -38.38 32.37
C LYS A 616 1.45 -39.59 32.61
N LEU A 617 0.61 -39.51 33.63
CA LEU A 617 -0.38 -40.54 33.93
C LEU A 617 -1.43 -40.65 32.82
N LYS A 618 -1.94 -39.53 32.35
CA LYS A 618 -2.90 -39.48 31.25
C LYS A 618 -2.35 -40.16 29.99
N ASP A 619 -1.11 -39.84 29.60
CA ASP A 619 -0.48 -40.44 28.42
C ASP A 619 -0.25 -41.96 28.66
N TYR A 620 0.16 -42.35 29.84
CA TYR A 620 0.34 -43.76 30.18
C TYR A 620 -0.96 -44.58 30.12
N TYR A 621 -2.05 -44.07 30.74
CA TYR A 621 -3.34 -44.75 30.74
C TYR A 621 -3.94 -44.81 29.32
N LYS A 622 -3.74 -43.77 28.51
CA LYS A 622 -4.15 -43.75 27.11
C LYS A 622 -3.41 -44.80 26.28
N GLU A 623 -2.09 -44.87 26.36
CA GLU A 623 -1.32 -45.89 25.63
C GLU A 623 -1.64 -47.32 26.13
N SER A 624 -1.86 -47.51 27.42
CA SER A 624 -2.25 -48.80 27.99
C SER A 624 -3.63 -49.24 27.52
N ALA A 625 -4.58 -48.35 27.40
CA ALA A 625 -5.90 -48.62 26.85
C ALA A 625 -5.82 -48.97 25.34
N LEU A 626 -5.01 -48.30 24.59
CA LEU A 626 -4.78 -48.55 23.17
C LEU A 626 -4.16 -49.94 22.90
N VAL A 627 -3.37 -50.49 23.82
CA VAL A 627 -2.84 -51.87 23.75
C VAL A 627 -4.00 -52.89 23.72
N LEU A 628 -5.05 -52.64 24.53
CA LEU A 628 -6.18 -53.54 24.68
C LEU A 628 -7.17 -53.48 23.49
N ILE A 629 -7.24 -52.34 22.83
CA ILE A 629 -8.24 -52.09 21.78
C ILE A 629 -7.66 -52.28 20.37
N SER A 630 -6.31 -52.42 20.24
CA SER A 630 -5.64 -52.52 18.93
C SER A 630 -5.91 -53.86 18.26
N GLU A 631 -6.59 -53.85 17.10
CA GLU A 631 -6.87 -55.01 16.28
C GLU A 631 -5.62 -55.60 15.60
N LYS A 632 -4.60 -54.76 15.36
CA LYS A 632 -3.36 -55.18 14.70
C LYS A 632 -2.24 -55.40 15.70
N VAL A 633 -1.64 -56.57 15.66
CA VAL A 633 -0.55 -56.97 16.56
C VAL A 633 0.63 -55.97 16.56
N ASN A 634 1.00 -55.43 15.38
CA ASN A 634 2.07 -54.42 15.26
C ASN A 634 1.75 -53.12 15.97
N ASP A 635 0.52 -52.66 15.94
CA ASP A 635 0.07 -51.42 16.60
C ASP A 635 0.02 -51.65 18.10
N ALA A 636 -0.48 -52.81 18.58
CA ALA A 636 -0.47 -53.19 19.98
C ALA A 636 0.96 -53.24 20.56
N VAL A 637 1.92 -53.85 19.83
CA VAL A 637 3.36 -53.88 20.24
C VAL A 637 3.93 -52.47 20.29
N LEU A 638 3.57 -51.58 19.37
CA LEU A 638 4.05 -50.18 19.39
C LEU A 638 3.50 -49.43 20.63
N HIS A 639 2.21 -49.53 20.90
CA HIS A 639 1.57 -48.96 22.10
C HIS A 639 2.14 -49.54 23.39
N GLN A 640 2.40 -50.83 23.45
CA GLN A 640 3.05 -51.45 24.59
C GLN A 640 4.44 -50.91 24.86
N ARG A 641 5.28 -50.75 23.82
CA ARG A 641 6.61 -50.13 23.97
C ARG A 641 6.56 -48.70 24.48
N LYS A 642 5.57 -47.90 24.04
CA LYS A 642 5.35 -46.54 24.53
C LYS A 642 4.90 -46.56 26.00
N ALA A 643 3.93 -47.40 26.35
CA ALA A 643 3.45 -47.58 27.72
C ALA A 643 4.59 -47.94 28.67
N ASN A 644 5.46 -48.91 28.30
CA ASN A 644 6.62 -49.30 29.10
C ASN A 644 7.62 -48.14 29.30
N ARG A 645 7.87 -47.30 28.28
CA ARG A 645 8.72 -46.10 28.45
C ARG A 645 8.09 -45.06 29.39
N LEU A 646 6.80 -44.85 29.29
CA LEU A 646 6.05 -43.93 30.15
C LEU A 646 6.03 -44.46 31.59
N GLN A 647 5.88 -45.78 31.80
CA GLN A 647 5.94 -46.41 33.08
C GLN A 647 7.30 -46.18 33.78
N GLY A 648 8.42 -46.36 33.05
CA GLY A 648 9.75 -46.09 33.61
C GLY A 648 9.94 -44.61 33.98
N SER A 649 9.40 -43.66 33.12
CA SER A 649 9.40 -42.25 33.43
C SER A 649 8.55 -41.89 34.64
N LEU A 650 7.37 -42.54 34.81
CA LEU A 650 6.47 -42.35 35.95
C LEU A 650 7.14 -42.85 37.25
N THR A 651 7.73 -44.05 37.25
CA THR A 651 8.43 -44.61 38.43
C THR A 651 9.56 -43.70 38.89
N SER A 652 10.35 -43.18 37.96
CA SER A 652 11.41 -42.19 38.27
C SER A 652 10.85 -40.88 38.83
N PHE A 653 9.71 -40.39 38.31
CA PHE A 653 9.04 -39.20 38.79
C PHE A 653 8.41 -39.39 40.19
N GLU A 654 7.77 -40.56 40.40
CA GLU A 654 7.16 -40.94 41.68
C GLU A 654 8.24 -41.01 42.78
N LYS A 655 9.40 -41.58 42.45
CA LYS A 655 10.54 -41.63 43.38
C LYS A 655 11.05 -40.23 43.72
N LYS A 656 11.18 -39.36 42.70
CA LYS A 656 11.66 -37.98 42.88
C LYS A 656 10.75 -37.15 43.79
N HIS A 657 9.45 -37.37 43.72
CA HIS A 657 8.46 -36.55 44.42
C HIS A 657 7.84 -37.31 45.64
N SER A 658 8.44 -38.45 46.05
CA SER A 658 8.00 -39.25 47.20
C SER A 658 6.53 -39.65 47.12
N ILE A 659 6.04 -40.01 45.93
CA ILE A 659 4.66 -40.45 45.73
C ILE A 659 4.58 -41.94 46.06
N VAL A 660 3.90 -42.27 47.16
CA VAL A 660 3.81 -43.63 47.67
C VAL A 660 2.86 -44.52 46.85
N LYS A 661 1.77 -43.92 46.37
CA LYS A 661 0.76 -44.66 45.59
C LYS A 661 0.50 -43.89 44.28
N ARG A 662 0.55 -44.62 43.16
CA ARG A 662 0.22 -44.08 41.83
C ARG A 662 -1.29 -43.70 41.78
N TRP A 663 -1.57 -42.49 41.31
CA TRP A 663 -2.95 -42.04 41.15
C TRP A 663 -3.66 -42.86 40.08
N SER A 664 -4.79 -43.43 40.43
CA SER A 664 -5.75 -44.04 39.50
C SER A 664 -6.71 -42.99 38.94
N THR A 665 -7.42 -43.32 37.87
CA THR A 665 -8.46 -42.45 37.31
C THR A 665 -9.64 -42.18 38.29
N ALA A 666 -9.80 -42.98 39.34
CA ALA A 666 -10.81 -42.85 40.38
C ALA A 666 -10.38 -41.97 41.55
N ASP A 667 -9.08 -41.63 41.67
CA ASP A 667 -8.57 -40.85 42.79
C ASP A 667 -8.95 -39.37 42.68
N ALA A 668 -9.20 -38.74 43.84
CA ALA A 668 -9.62 -37.33 43.89
C ALA A 668 -8.59 -36.37 43.29
N ASP A 669 -7.29 -36.59 43.58
CA ASP A 669 -6.20 -35.78 43.03
C ASP A 669 -6.16 -35.86 41.50
N PHE A 670 -6.29 -37.09 40.93
CA PHE A 670 -6.33 -37.24 39.47
C PHE A 670 -7.52 -36.53 38.85
N ARG A 671 -8.71 -36.65 39.42
CA ARG A 671 -9.94 -36.00 38.92
C ARG A 671 -9.85 -34.48 39.03
N SER A 672 -9.28 -33.96 40.12
CA SER A 672 -9.05 -32.53 40.32
C SER A 672 -8.12 -31.94 39.25
N GLU A 673 -6.97 -32.57 39.04
CA GLU A 673 -6.02 -32.12 38.00
C GLU A 673 -6.55 -32.34 36.59
N HIS A 674 -7.39 -33.36 36.34
CA HIS A 674 -8.10 -33.61 35.09
C HIS A 674 -9.08 -32.46 34.77
N ALA A 675 -9.92 -32.08 35.74
CA ALA A 675 -10.88 -30.99 35.57
C ALA A 675 -10.18 -29.64 35.30
N LYS A 676 -9.08 -29.36 36.01
CA LYS A 676 -8.24 -28.19 35.79
C LYS A 676 -7.63 -28.21 34.40
N TYR A 677 -7.05 -29.32 33.98
CA TYR A 677 -6.50 -29.49 32.62
C TYR A 677 -7.54 -29.28 31.53
N LEU A 678 -8.75 -29.81 31.67
CA LEU A 678 -9.83 -29.63 30.69
C LEU A 678 -10.26 -28.18 30.61
N SER A 679 -10.40 -27.49 31.74
CA SER A 679 -10.72 -26.08 31.79
C SER A 679 -9.68 -25.21 31.09
N ASP A 680 -8.40 -25.43 31.38
CA ASP A 680 -7.28 -24.69 30.76
C ASP A 680 -7.18 -24.98 29.26
N LYS A 681 -7.36 -26.24 28.86
CA LYS A 681 -7.34 -26.64 27.46
C LYS A 681 -8.53 -26.12 26.67
N CYS A 682 -9.70 -26.04 27.30
CA CYS A 682 -10.90 -25.41 26.74
C CYS A 682 -10.65 -23.93 26.46
N ASN A 683 -10.13 -23.20 27.47
CA ASN A 683 -9.78 -21.78 27.33
C ASN A 683 -8.73 -21.53 26.24
N GLU A 684 -7.70 -22.37 26.13
CA GLU A 684 -6.70 -22.32 25.07
C GLU A 684 -7.33 -22.55 23.69
N THR A 685 -8.25 -23.52 23.60
CA THR A 685 -8.94 -23.86 22.34
C THR A 685 -9.84 -22.72 21.89
N VAL A 686 -10.62 -22.11 22.79
CA VAL A 686 -11.47 -20.96 22.49
C VAL A 686 -10.62 -19.75 22.05
N SER A 687 -9.49 -19.51 22.73
CA SER A 687 -8.54 -18.44 22.34
C SER A 687 -8.00 -18.67 20.92
N THR A 688 -7.62 -19.90 20.60
CA THR A 688 -7.14 -20.26 19.27
C THR A 688 -8.24 -20.15 18.23
N LEU A 689 -9.46 -20.57 18.56
CA LEU A 689 -10.64 -20.47 17.71
C LEU A 689 -10.96 -19.00 17.36
N TYR A 690 -10.97 -18.11 18.35
CA TYR A 690 -11.13 -16.67 18.14
C TYR A 690 -10.07 -16.10 17.18
N SER A 691 -8.81 -16.45 17.38
CA SER A 691 -7.71 -16.02 16.53
C SER A 691 -7.89 -16.47 15.07
N ARG A 692 -8.32 -17.73 14.85
CA ARG A 692 -8.59 -18.28 13.52
C ARG A 692 -9.81 -17.65 12.85
N CYS A 693 -10.85 -17.36 13.62
CA CYS A 693 -12.02 -16.63 13.09
C CYS A 693 -11.67 -15.19 12.67
N SER A 694 -10.85 -14.52 13.46
CA SER A 694 -10.32 -13.19 13.12
C SER A 694 -9.43 -13.22 11.89
N GLU A 695 -8.53 -14.21 11.76
CA GLU A 695 -7.71 -14.45 10.55
C GLU A 695 -8.58 -14.67 9.30
N ARG A 696 -9.66 -15.45 9.44
CA ARG A 696 -10.61 -15.68 8.34
C ARG A 696 -11.26 -14.37 7.88
N LEU A 697 -11.71 -13.53 8.79
CA LEU A 697 -12.32 -12.22 8.45
C LEU A 697 -11.32 -11.33 7.70
N MET A 698 -10.08 -11.29 8.17
CA MET A 698 -8.99 -10.57 7.50
C MET A 698 -8.73 -11.08 6.09
N LEU A 699 -8.61 -12.40 5.91
CA LEU A 699 -8.39 -13.01 4.60
C LEU A 699 -9.55 -12.73 3.62
N LEU A 700 -10.79 -12.69 4.12
CA LEU A 700 -11.97 -12.31 3.33
C LEU A 700 -11.91 -10.84 2.91
N ALA A 701 -11.53 -9.94 3.81
CA ALA A 701 -11.35 -8.52 3.51
C ALA A 701 -10.22 -8.30 2.47
N LEU A 702 -9.09 -8.99 2.63
CA LEU A 702 -8.00 -8.99 1.64
C LEU A 702 -8.46 -9.54 0.29
N LYS A 703 -9.24 -10.63 0.27
CA LYS A 703 -9.77 -11.19 -0.98
C LYS A 703 -10.70 -10.21 -1.68
N LYS A 704 -11.59 -9.52 -0.95
CA LYS A 704 -12.47 -8.48 -1.51
C LYS A 704 -11.66 -7.31 -2.10
N ARG A 705 -10.57 -6.91 -1.44
CA ARG A 705 -9.71 -5.80 -1.87
C ARG A 705 -8.84 -6.14 -3.09
N TYR A 706 -8.43 -7.40 -3.27
CA TYR A 706 -7.53 -7.85 -4.35
C TYR A 706 -8.23 -8.77 -5.36
N ALA A 707 -9.56 -8.65 -5.51
CA ALA A 707 -10.37 -9.52 -6.37
C ALA A 707 -9.97 -9.49 -7.86
N ASP A 708 -9.29 -8.43 -8.32
CA ASP A 708 -8.93 -8.20 -9.72
C ASP A 708 -7.72 -9.01 -10.22
N GLY A 709 -7.05 -9.77 -9.35
CA GLY A 709 -5.91 -10.62 -9.70
C GLY A 709 -6.19 -12.10 -9.47
N SER A 710 -6.50 -12.89 -10.50
CA SER A 710 -6.89 -14.30 -10.40
C SER A 710 -5.95 -15.17 -9.53
N SER A 711 -4.64 -15.01 -9.66
CA SER A 711 -3.65 -15.81 -8.90
C SER A 711 -3.58 -15.46 -7.41
N ILE A 712 -3.82 -14.20 -7.04
CA ILE A 712 -3.86 -13.75 -5.64
C ILE A 712 -5.17 -14.21 -5.00
N ALA A 713 -6.29 -14.05 -5.70
CA ALA A 713 -7.61 -14.50 -5.25
C ALA A 713 -7.65 -16.01 -5.02
N GLU A 714 -7.02 -16.82 -5.89
CA GLU A 714 -6.90 -18.27 -5.70
C GLU A 714 -6.07 -18.65 -4.47
N ARG A 715 -4.93 -17.97 -4.25
CA ARG A 715 -4.08 -18.20 -3.06
C ARG A 715 -4.83 -17.87 -1.77
N LEU A 716 -5.50 -16.72 -1.72
CA LEU A 716 -6.32 -16.31 -0.58
C LEU A 716 -7.47 -17.29 -0.34
N SER A 717 -8.15 -17.76 -1.41
CA SER A 717 -9.21 -18.77 -1.29
C SER A 717 -8.69 -20.09 -0.71
N LYS A 718 -7.51 -20.57 -1.13
CA LYS A 718 -6.87 -21.77 -0.55
C LYS A 718 -6.55 -21.59 0.92
N GLN A 719 -6.07 -20.40 1.30
CA GLN A 719 -5.76 -20.09 2.69
C GLN A 719 -7.02 -19.98 3.55
N ILE A 720 -8.07 -19.31 3.05
CA ILE A 720 -9.39 -19.24 3.70
C ILE A 720 -9.94 -20.65 3.95
N ASN A 721 -9.90 -21.53 2.95
CA ASN A 721 -10.38 -22.91 3.08
C ASN A 721 -9.58 -23.70 4.14
N LYS A 722 -8.25 -23.50 4.21
CA LYS A 722 -7.41 -24.09 5.25
C LYS A 722 -7.83 -23.63 6.64
N VAL A 723 -7.98 -22.31 6.83
CA VAL A 723 -8.40 -21.72 8.10
C VAL A 723 -9.81 -22.20 8.50
N CYS A 724 -10.75 -22.28 7.54
CA CYS A 724 -12.08 -22.83 7.82
C CYS A 724 -12.04 -24.28 8.29
N LYS A 725 -11.15 -25.12 7.73
CA LYS A 725 -10.95 -26.50 8.20
C LYS A 725 -10.40 -26.55 9.63
N GLU A 726 -9.43 -25.70 9.94
CA GLU A 726 -8.88 -25.56 11.28
C GLU A 726 -9.94 -25.10 12.29
N ILE A 727 -10.77 -24.12 11.94
CA ILE A 727 -11.90 -23.67 12.78
C ILE A 727 -12.87 -24.81 13.09
N LYS A 728 -13.25 -25.61 12.08
CA LYS A 728 -14.14 -26.77 12.29
C LYS A 728 -13.54 -27.80 13.25
N ASN A 729 -12.26 -28.11 13.11
CA ASN A 729 -11.57 -29.06 13.99
C ASN A 729 -11.46 -28.54 15.42
N LEU A 730 -11.14 -27.25 15.60
CA LEU A 730 -11.07 -26.61 16.93
C LEU A 730 -12.44 -26.57 17.60
N LEU A 731 -13.49 -26.26 16.84
CA LEU A 731 -14.87 -26.24 17.34
C LEU A 731 -15.33 -27.62 17.79
N ALA A 732 -15.04 -28.65 17.01
CA ALA A 732 -15.32 -30.04 17.39
C ALA A 732 -14.59 -30.43 18.69
N SER A 733 -13.32 -30.07 18.83
CA SER A 733 -12.54 -30.30 20.06
C SER A 733 -13.11 -29.52 21.25
N TYR A 734 -13.53 -28.27 21.05
CA TYR A 734 -14.19 -27.44 22.06
C TYR A 734 -15.48 -28.08 22.56
N ASN A 735 -16.36 -28.45 21.65
CA ASN A 735 -17.64 -29.08 21.99
C ASN A 735 -17.42 -30.40 22.75
N SER A 736 -16.47 -31.25 22.32
CA SER A 736 -16.11 -32.52 22.97
C SER A 736 -15.62 -32.29 24.39
N MET A 737 -14.74 -31.34 24.66
CA MET A 737 -14.24 -31.06 26.02
C MET A 737 -15.34 -30.50 26.93
N ASN A 738 -16.24 -29.68 26.42
CA ASN A 738 -17.35 -29.16 27.23
C ASN A 738 -18.38 -30.25 27.57
N HIS A 739 -18.62 -31.20 26.67
CA HIS A 739 -19.44 -32.39 27.00
C HIS A 739 -18.81 -33.23 28.08
N GLU A 740 -17.48 -33.36 28.10
CA GLU A 740 -16.74 -34.09 29.14
C GLU A 740 -16.81 -33.36 30.50
N MET A 741 -16.87 -32.03 30.50
CA MET A 741 -17.03 -31.21 31.73
C MET A 741 -18.47 -31.14 32.22
N SER A 742 -19.46 -31.13 31.34
CA SER A 742 -20.88 -30.96 31.67
C SER A 742 -21.77 -31.74 30.73
N SER A 743 -22.54 -32.67 31.25
CA SER A 743 -23.48 -33.51 30.47
C SER A 743 -24.62 -32.71 29.82
N GLY A 744 -24.88 -31.49 30.30
CA GLY A 744 -25.92 -30.60 29.76
C GLY A 744 -25.45 -29.56 28.75
N PHE A 745 -24.17 -29.62 28.31
CA PHE A 745 -23.62 -28.64 27.36
C PHE A 745 -24.27 -28.72 25.97
N LYS A 746 -24.79 -27.58 25.49
CA LYS A 746 -25.34 -27.47 24.14
C LYS A 746 -24.22 -27.14 23.18
N ASN A 747 -24.07 -27.92 22.10
CA ASN A 747 -23.06 -27.69 21.06
C ASN A 747 -23.14 -26.27 20.48
N VAL A 748 -22.00 -25.64 20.42
CA VAL A 748 -21.85 -24.37 19.68
C VAL A 748 -21.81 -24.68 18.19
N GLU A 749 -22.66 -23.98 17.42
CA GLU A 749 -22.73 -24.13 15.98
C GLU A 749 -21.60 -23.40 15.24
N TYR A 750 -21.28 -23.88 14.03
CA TYR A 750 -20.19 -23.28 13.23
C TYR A 750 -20.45 -21.80 12.89
N ILE A 751 -21.70 -21.41 12.62
CA ILE A 751 -22.07 -20.02 12.31
C ILE A 751 -21.87 -19.12 13.53
N GLU A 752 -22.23 -19.60 14.71
CA GLU A 752 -22.00 -18.89 15.98
C GLU A 752 -20.50 -18.72 16.25
N ALA A 753 -19.71 -19.78 16.06
CA ALA A 753 -18.26 -19.71 16.20
C ALA A 753 -17.57 -18.75 15.22
N LEU A 754 -18.13 -18.54 14.03
CA LEU A 754 -17.61 -17.54 13.08
C LEU A 754 -17.89 -16.09 13.49
N ASN A 755 -18.85 -15.86 14.35
CA ASN A 755 -19.17 -14.55 14.87
C ASN A 755 -18.22 -14.20 16.01
N VAL A 756 -17.16 -13.41 15.73
CA VAL A 756 -16.17 -12.98 16.73
C VAL A 756 -16.78 -12.13 17.87
N LYS A 757 -18.03 -11.69 17.73
CA LYS A 757 -18.81 -10.99 18.76
C LYS A 757 -19.67 -11.95 19.58
N SER A 758 -19.66 -13.27 19.31
CA SER A 758 -20.44 -14.25 20.06
C SER A 758 -20.01 -14.29 21.54
N SER A 759 -20.98 -14.54 22.39
CA SER A 759 -20.78 -14.70 23.85
C SER A 759 -19.81 -15.83 24.20
N MET A 760 -19.63 -16.82 23.33
CA MET A 760 -18.65 -17.91 23.54
C MET A 760 -17.21 -17.38 23.68
N TYR A 761 -16.90 -16.21 23.08
CA TYR A 761 -15.58 -15.57 23.16
C TYR A 761 -15.41 -14.63 24.35
N ASN A 762 -16.43 -14.44 25.16
CA ASN A 762 -16.36 -13.56 26.32
C ASN A 762 -15.27 -14.04 27.31
N ALA A 763 -15.10 -15.35 27.50
CA ALA A 763 -14.05 -15.90 28.35
C ALA A 763 -12.64 -15.74 27.78
N VAL A 764 -12.46 -15.67 26.46
CA VAL A 764 -11.15 -15.49 25.78
C VAL A 764 -10.68 -14.06 25.89
N ASN A 765 -11.61 -13.17 25.77
CA ASN A 765 -11.38 -11.74 25.91
C ASN A 765 -11.26 -11.31 27.38
N PHE A 766 -11.54 -12.25 28.33
CA PHE A 766 -11.50 -12.00 29.76
C PHE A 766 -10.36 -12.73 30.45
N VAL A 767 -9.32 -11.98 30.67
CA VAL A 767 -8.32 -12.27 31.71
C VAL A 767 -8.93 -12.07 33.09
N PHE A 768 -10.18 -11.65 33.17
CA PHE A 768 -10.81 -11.03 34.31
C PHE A 768 -12.01 -11.85 34.79
N GLN A 769 -11.87 -12.64 35.85
CA GLN A 769 -12.99 -13.19 36.63
C GLN A 769 -13.15 -12.37 37.90
N ARG A 770 -14.15 -11.50 37.93
CA ARG A 770 -14.50 -10.76 39.13
C ARG A 770 -15.57 -11.51 39.92
N GLN A 771 -15.26 -11.82 41.15
CA GLN A 771 -16.17 -12.57 42.03
C GLN A 771 -17.30 -11.69 42.69
N SER A 772 -17.31 -10.36 42.51
CA SER A 772 -18.19 -9.48 43.27
C SER A 772 -18.56 -8.16 42.58
N SER A 773 -19.09 -8.16 41.35
CA SER A 773 -19.71 -6.93 40.84
C SER A 773 -21.13 -7.20 40.35
N ASN A 774 -22.07 -6.31 40.73
CA ASN A 774 -23.45 -6.33 40.25
C ASN A 774 -23.60 -5.97 38.76
N VAL A 775 -22.49 -5.65 38.07
CA VAL A 775 -22.49 -5.27 36.66
C VAL A 775 -21.99 -6.46 35.80
N PRO A 776 -22.73 -6.88 34.77
CA PRO A 776 -22.30 -7.97 33.88
C PRO A 776 -20.95 -7.67 33.23
N THR A 777 -20.06 -8.63 33.21
CA THR A 777 -18.69 -8.49 32.73
C THR A 777 -18.60 -8.00 31.27
N ILE A 778 -19.58 -8.37 30.42
CA ILE A 778 -19.65 -7.90 29.02
C ILE A 778 -19.90 -6.39 28.94
N VAL A 779 -20.69 -5.84 29.86
CA VAL A 779 -20.99 -4.40 29.95
C VAL A 779 -19.74 -3.67 30.41
N ILE A 780 -19.06 -4.17 31.45
CA ILE A 780 -17.77 -3.61 31.92
C ILE A 780 -16.78 -3.51 30.77
N LYS A 781 -16.65 -4.58 29.97
CA LYS A 781 -15.74 -4.61 28.83
C LYS A 781 -16.09 -3.53 27.79
N SER A 782 -17.37 -3.43 27.42
CA SER A 782 -17.83 -2.42 26.47
C SER A 782 -17.55 -1.02 26.99
N LEU A 783 -17.84 -0.77 28.26
CA LEU A 783 -17.58 0.51 28.92
C LEU A 783 -16.08 0.84 28.93
N VAL A 784 -15.21 -0.11 29.27
CA VAL A 784 -13.74 0.08 29.24
C VAL A 784 -13.27 0.33 27.80
N GLN A 785 -13.82 -0.35 26.79
CA GLN A 785 -13.48 -0.10 25.40
C GLN A 785 -13.86 1.31 24.95
N PHE A 786 -15.08 1.78 25.24
CA PHE A 786 -15.51 3.15 24.90
C PHE A 786 -14.71 4.18 25.68
N TYR A 787 -14.41 3.93 26.96
CA TYR A 787 -13.58 4.80 27.77
C TYR A 787 -12.17 4.95 27.18
N VAL A 788 -11.49 3.85 26.88
CA VAL A 788 -10.15 3.88 26.29
C VAL A 788 -10.17 4.57 24.91
N ARG A 789 -11.20 4.32 24.10
CA ARG A 789 -11.36 4.98 22.80
C ARG A 789 -11.58 6.49 22.95
N LYS A 790 -12.36 6.93 23.94
CA LYS A 790 -12.53 8.34 24.28
C LYS A 790 -11.20 8.97 24.68
N GLN A 791 -10.40 8.32 25.53
CA GLN A 791 -9.09 8.83 25.95
C GLN A 791 -8.14 8.96 24.75
N ARG A 792 -8.09 7.97 23.85
CA ARG A 792 -7.30 8.05 22.61
C ARG A 792 -7.79 9.18 21.70
N ALA A 793 -9.09 9.45 21.63
CA ALA A 793 -9.64 10.55 20.84
C ALA A 793 -9.28 11.92 21.43
N MET A 794 -9.27 12.05 22.76
CA MET A 794 -8.81 13.27 23.42
C MET A 794 -7.31 13.55 23.18
N GLU A 795 -6.47 12.51 23.27
CA GLU A 795 -5.05 12.62 22.89
C GLU A 795 -4.88 13.03 21.44
N GLU A 796 -5.67 12.44 20.54
CA GLU A 796 -5.63 12.75 19.10
C GLU A 796 -5.89 14.22 18.83
N VAL A 797 -6.87 14.83 19.52
CA VAL A 797 -7.16 16.27 19.40
C VAL A 797 -5.94 17.11 19.76
N LEU A 798 -5.23 16.74 20.84
CA LEU A 798 -4.04 17.48 21.28
C LEU A 798 -2.89 17.33 20.29
N ILE A 799 -2.64 16.09 19.85
CA ILE A 799 -1.59 15.79 18.85
C ILE A 799 -1.84 16.58 17.57
N ILE A 800 -3.07 16.56 17.04
CA ILE A 800 -3.40 17.23 15.78
C ILE A 800 -3.28 18.75 15.91
N ARG A 801 -3.64 19.34 17.05
CA ARG A 801 -3.46 20.77 17.26
C ARG A 801 -1.99 21.17 17.16
N GLN A 802 -1.11 20.44 17.81
CA GLN A 802 0.32 20.65 17.71
C GLN A 802 0.81 20.51 16.26
N GLU A 803 0.36 19.47 15.56
CA GLU A 803 0.73 19.25 14.16
C GLU A 803 0.21 20.33 13.20
N MET A 804 -0.95 20.93 13.49
CA MET A 804 -1.45 22.10 12.75
C MET A 804 -0.54 23.32 12.98
N GLU A 805 -0.12 23.56 14.21
CA GLU A 805 0.81 24.65 14.56
C GLU A 805 2.16 24.44 13.87
N ASP A 806 2.74 23.25 13.96
CA ASP A 806 3.99 22.88 13.30
C ASP A 806 3.90 23.08 11.77
N THR A 807 2.76 22.67 11.18
CA THR A 807 2.50 22.85 9.74
C THR A 807 2.48 24.34 9.36
N ILE A 808 1.81 25.16 10.13
CA ILE A 808 1.73 26.62 9.87
C ILE A 808 3.12 27.24 10.03
N CYS A 809 3.85 26.89 11.08
CA CYS A 809 5.22 27.39 11.31
C CYS A 809 6.16 26.98 10.18
N TYR A 810 6.09 25.71 9.74
CA TYR A 810 6.88 25.21 8.62
C TYR A 810 6.65 26.06 7.35
N TRP A 811 5.40 26.27 6.95
CA TRP A 811 5.10 27.02 5.73
C TRP A 811 5.43 28.51 5.85
N LYS A 812 5.29 29.09 7.04
CA LYS A 812 5.76 30.48 7.28
C LYS A 812 7.27 30.63 7.12
N GLN A 813 8.04 29.63 7.50
CA GLN A 813 9.50 29.64 7.31
C GLN A 813 9.89 29.44 5.85
N GLN A 814 9.03 28.80 5.04
CA GLN A 814 9.31 28.60 3.61
C GLN A 814 8.90 29.81 2.74
N LEU A 815 8.01 30.65 3.21
CA LEU A 815 7.61 31.92 2.58
C LEU A 815 8.60 33.03 2.91
#